data_46f7ad96a1aec6196bb308a9b2be591a
#
_entry.id   46f7ad96a1aec6196bb308a9b2be591a
#
_cell.length_a   1.000
_cell.length_b   1.000
_cell.length_c   1.000
_cell.angle_alpha   90.00
_cell.angle_beta   90.00
_cell.angle_gamma   90.00
#
_symmetry.space_group_name_H-M   'P 1'
#
loop_
_entity.id
_entity.type
_entity.pdbx_description
1 polymer ?
#
loop_
_entity_poly.entity_id
_entity_poly.type
_entity_poly.pdbx_seq_one_letter_code
_entity_poly.pdbx_strand_id
1 'polypeptide(L)'
;MGYTVAQKLIKSHLVSGEMKVGSEVGLKIDQTLTQDATGTMAYLEFEAMGIKRVKTELSVAYVDHNTLQTGFENADDHRFIGSVAKKRGIRFSRPGNGICHQVHLERFGKPGKTLIGSDSHTPTTPPPTGGGIGMLAMGAGGLDVAVAMGGGTYYITMPKIVNVHLTGKLSPYVTAKDVILEVLRRMTVKGGVGKIIEYTGEGVKTLSVPERATITNMGAELGATTSVFPSDEITKAFLEAQGRVDDWTELSADSDAVYDEFIEIDLSSLEPLAAMPHMPDKVKKVSEIGKIKIDQVCIGSCTNSSLMDMLKVAAILKGHTVAENVSLSIAPGSKQVLNMLALNGALSDMINAGARILESACGPCIGMGQSPNSKGISLRTFNRNFEGRSGTADAGIYLVSPETAAVSAITGVLTDPRENGEPLHILMPDRFIVNDNMIEMPASEEDADKVEVIYGPNIKPFPKTEKLPESIEAKALLKVGDDITTDHIMPAGAKILPYRSNIPYLSQFCFGVCDKEFPDRCKKEGKGIIIGGANYGQGSSREHAALVPLYLGIKAVITKSFARIHCANLINAGILPLNFKNPDDYDKISEGDLLSLKNVKDEILSDKPVMLLNETTGEEFELKYDLSTRQKDIILAGGLLNYTRESL
;
A
#
# COMPACT_ATOMS: atom_id res chain seq x y z
N MET A 1 -26.09 18.36 13.07
CA MET A 1 -25.12 18.30 11.98
C MET A 1 -24.94 16.82 11.66
N GLY A 2 -25.33 16.43 10.46
CA GLY A 2 -25.26 15.04 10.00
C GLY A 2 -23.82 14.59 9.71
N TYR A 3 -23.66 13.31 9.59
CA TYR A 3 -22.36 12.67 9.32
C TYR A 3 -22.24 12.25 7.86
N THR A 4 -21.06 12.41 7.30
CA THR A 4 -20.68 11.81 6.01
C THR A 4 -20.51 10.29 6.16
N VAL A 5 -20.41 9.55 5.06
CA VAL A 5 -20.13 8.09 5.10
C VAL A 5 -18.82 7.83 5.83
N ALA A 6 -17.77 8.58 5.50
CA ALA A 6 -16.46 8.46 6.13
C ALA A 6 -16.51 8.72 7.64
N GLN A 7 -17.25 9.75 8.06
CA GLN A 7 -17.42 10.05 9.49
C GLN A 7 -18.20 8.96 10.24
N LYS A 8 -19.23 8.38 9.62
CA LYS A 8 -19.97 7.25 10.20
C LYS A 8 -19.06 6.04 10.41
N LEU A 9 -18.22 5.72 9.42
CA LEU A 9 -17.25 4.62 9.49
C LEU A 9 -16.22 4.86 10.58
N ILE A 10 -15.64 6.06 10.65
CA ILE A 10 -14.68 6.42 11.70
C ILE A 10 -15.34 6.34 13.07
N LYS A 11 -16.53 6.93 13.24
CA LYS A 11 -17.26 6.98 14.51
C LYS A 11 -17.60 5.59 15.05
N SER A 12 -18.01 4.67 14.18
CA SER A 12 -18.37 3.29 14.59
C SER A 12 -17.18 2.45 15.02
N HIS A 13 -15.96 2.86 14.67
CA HIS A 13 -14.71 2.14 14.99
C HIS A 13 -13.78 2.96 15.89
N LEU A 14 -14.23 4.11 16.38
CA LEU A 14 -13.41 4.99 17.23
C LEU A 14 -13.18 4.35 18.60
N VAL A 15 -11.92 4.13 18.93
CA VAL A 15 -11.46 3.60 20.23
C VAL A 15 -10.97 4.73 21.12
N SER A 16 -10.29 5.73 20.55
CA SER A 16 -9.71 6.86 21.28
C SER A 16 -9.60 8.09 20.40
N GLY A 17 -9.47 9.26 21.05
CA GLY A 17 -9.36 10.56 20.37
C GLY A 17 -10.73 11.18 20.03
N GLU A 18 -10.69 12.33 19.38
CA GLU A 18 -11.86 13.09 18.95
C GLU A 18 -11.86 13.26 17.42
N MET A 19 -13.03 13.19 16.80
CA MET A 19 -13.20 13.36 15.35
C MET A 19 -13.06 14.84 14.94
N LYS A 20 -11.93 15.44 15.30
CA LYS A 20 -11.54 16.80 14.94
C LYS A 20 -10.39 16.74 13.95
N VAL A 21 -10.53 17.39 12.79
CA VAL A 21 -9.49 17.42 11.75
C VAL A 21 -8.14 17.82 12.34
N GLY A 22 -7.12 17.02 12.05
CA GLY A 22 -5.75 17.19 12.54
C GLY A 22 -5.44 16.54 13.89
N SER A 23 -6.45 16.07 14.65
CA SER A 23 -6.23 15.33 15.89
C SER A 23 -5.91 13.85 15.63
N GLU A 24 -5.15 13.22 16.52
CA GLU A 24 -4.92 11.77 16.47
C GLU A 24 -6.20 11.04 16.91
N VAL A 25 -6.61 10.04 16.12
CA VAL A 25 -7.73 9.15 16.42
C VAL A 25 -7.30 7.70 16.30
N GLY A 26 -7.69 6.89 17.28
CA GLY A 26 -7.45 5.45 17.30
C GLY A 26 -8.65 4.67 16.82
N LEU A 27 -8.45 3.77 15.88
CA LEU A 27 -9.49 2.97 15.23
C LEU A 27 -9.32 1.48 15.51
N LYS A 28 -10.44 0.80 15.78
CA LYS A 28 -10.52 -0.65 15.73
C LYS A 28 -10.49 -1.09 14.26
N ILE A 29 -9.71 -2.12 13.97
CA ILE A 29 -9.65 -2.73 12.64
C ILE A 29 -10.35 -4.09 12.65
N ASP A 30 -11.32 -4.26 11.75
CA ASP A 30 -12.07 -5.50 11.61
C ASP A 30 -11.36 -6.51 10.71
N GLN A 31 -10.72 -6.04 9.62
CA GLN A 31 -10.11 -6.91 8.63
C GLN A 31 -8.67 -6.50 8.32
N THR A 32 -7.82 -7.47 8.00
CA THR A 32 -6.48 -7.20 7.49
C THR A 32 -6.19 -7.97 6.20
N LEU A 33 -5.39 -7.35 5.33
CA LEU A 33 -4.92 -7.90 4.08
C LEU A 33 -3.39 -7.83 4.03
N THR A 34 -2.74 -8.94 3.67
CA THR A 34 -1.32 -8.97 3.34
C THR A 34 -1.12 -9.62 1.97
N GLN A 35 -0.08 -9.21 1.26
CA GLN A 35 0.35 -9.83 0.01
C GLN A 35 1.81 -10.27 0.11
N ASP A 36 2.25 -11.16 -0.77
CA ASP A 36 3.53 -11.86 -0.63
C ASP A 36 4.77 -10.96 -0.76
N ALA A 37 4.66 -9.76 -1.33
CA ALA A 37 5.78 -8.84 -1.37
C ALA A 37 6.08 -8.15 -0.02
N THR A 38 5.12 -8.06 0.89
CA THR A 38 5.24 -7.39 2.20
C THR A 38 4.83 -8.28 3.38
N GLY A 39 4.07 -9.33 3.13
CA GLY A 39 3.46 -10.18 4.16
C GLY A 39 4.47 -10.95 5.00
N THR A 40 5.57 -11.44 4.43
CA THR A 40 6.60 -12.16 5.19
C THR A 40 7.09 -11.33 6.38
N MET A 41 7.41 -10.04 6.17
CA MET A 41 7.84 -9.16 7.25
C MET A 41 6.72 -8.91 8.26
N ALA A 42 5.51 -8.58 7.80
CA ALA A 42 4.36 -8.37 8.68
C ALA A 42 4.08 -9.58 9.59
N TYR A 43 4.29 -10.79 9.09
CA TYR A 43 4.12 -12.00 9.90
C TYR A 43 5.28 -12.25 10.88
N LEU A 44 6.50 -11.90 10.52
CA LEU A 44 7.63 -11.94 11.46
C LEU A 44 7.44 -10.93 12.61
N GLU A 45 6.87 -9.76 12.30
CA GLU A 45 6.49 -8.74 13.29
C GLU A 45 5.34 -9.24 14.19
N PHE A 46 4.33 -9.87 13.60
CA PHE A 46 3.24 -10.48 14.36
C PHE A 46 3.76 -11.58 15.31
N GLU A 47 4.67 -12.43 14.84
CA GLU A 47 5.30 -13.46 15.66
C GLU A 47 6.14 -12.87 16.80
N ALA A 48 6.83 -11.74 16.56
CA ALA A 48 7.61 -11.03 17.58
C ALA A 48 6.77 -10.52 18.76
N MET A 49 5.49 -10.22 18.53
CA MET A 49 4.54 -9.88 19.61
C MET A 49 4.21 -11.08 20.52
N GLY A 50 4.48 -12.31 20.09
CA GLY A 50 4.17 -13.52 20.86
C GLY A 50 2.68 -13.87 20.94
N ILE A 51 1.85 -13.23 20.12
CA ILE A 51 0.40 -13.48 20.06
C ILE A 51 0.15 -14.78 19.28
N LYS A 52 -0.60 -15.70 19.87
CA LYS A 52 -0.82 -17.03 19.26
C LYS A 52 -1.67 -16.98 18.00
N ARG A 53 -2.67 -16.09 17.95
CA ARG A 53 -3.70 -16.07 16.90
C ARG A 53 -4.18 -14.64 16.65
N VAL A 54 -4.54 -14.31 15.41
CA VAL A 54 -5.11 -13.00 15.08
C VAL A 54 -6.40 -12.73 15.84
N LYS A 55 -6.64 -11.48 16.19
CA LYS A 55 -7.82 -11.01 16.95
C LYS A 55 -8.80 -10.19 16.10
N THR A 56 -8.49 -9.96 14.84
CA THR A 56 -9.40 -9.34 13.86
C THR A 56 -10.54 -10.28 13.51
N GLU A 57 -11.66 -9.75 13.04
CA GLU A 57 -12.77 -10.57 12.54
C GLU A 57 -12.33 -11.44 11.34
N LEU A 58 -11.44 -10.88 10.51
CA LEU A 58 -10.89 -11.55 9.34
C LEU A 58 -9.49 -11.04 9.04
N SER A 59 -8.56 -11.96 8.84
CA SER A 59 -7.25 -11.69 8.23
C SER A 59 -7.07 -12.59 7.03
N VAL A 60 -6.58 -12.04 5.91
CA VAL A 60 -6.35 -12.81 4.68
C VAL A 60 -4.95 -12.53 4.14
N ALA A 61 -4.23 -13.61 3.86
CA ALA A 61 -2.93 -13.60 3.21
C ALA A 61 -3.07 -13.97 1.74
N TYR A 62 -2.40 -13.25 0.85
CA TYR A 62 -2.45 -13.47 -0.59
C TYR A 62 -1.06 -13.73 -1.17
N VAL A 63 -1.02 -14.48 -2.26
CA VAL A 63 0.15 -14.61 -3.13
C VAL A 63 -0.26 -14.16 -4.52
N ASP A 64 0.12 -12.94 -4.88
CA ASP A 64 -0.28 -12.31 -6.13
C ASP A 64 0.78 -11.34 -6.73
N HIS A 65 1.82 -10.98 -5.99
CA HIS A 65 2.85 -10.06 -6.45
C HIS A 65 4.04 -10.78 -7.10
N ASN A 66 4.50 -11.90 -6.52
CA ASN A 66 5.65 -12.66 -7.01
C ASN A 66 5.24 -14.06 -7.51
N THR A 67 4.09 -14.20 -8.14
CA THR A 67 3.69 -15.45 -8.81
C THR A 67 4.66 -15.79 -9.95
N LEU A 68 5.09 -14.79 -10.73
CA LEU A 68 6.26 -14.89 -11.62
C LEU A 68 7.52 -14.71 -10.77
N GLN A 69 8.06 -15.82 -10.28
CA GLN A 69 9.19 -15.86 -9.37
C GLN A 69 10.50 -15.49 -10.07
N THR A 70 11.33 -14.69 -9.41
CA THR A 70 12.68 -14.37 -9.87
C THR A 70 13.74 -15.28 -9.26
N GLY A 71 13.42 -15.98 -8.15
CA GLY A 71 14.28 -16.91 -7.44
C GLY A 71 13.52 -17.79 -6.46
N PHE A 72 14.22 -18.71 -5.82
CA PHE A 72 13.65 -19.64 -4.83
C PHE A 72 13.16 -18.91 -3.56
N GLU A 73 13.68 -17.71 -3.28
CA GLU A 73 13.31 -16.88 -2.14
C GLU A 73 11.81 -16.56 -2.16
N ASN A 74 11.25 -16.31 -3.35
CA ASN A 74 9.82 -16.07 -3.51
C ASN A 74 9.01 -17.34 -3.16
N ALA A 75 9.47 -18.52 -3.58
CA ALA A 75 8.81 -19.78 -3.26
C ALA A 75 8.85 -20.08 -1.75
N ASP A 76 9.96 -19.77 -1.09
CA ASP A 76 10.09 -19.89 0.37
C ASP A 76 9.17 -18.92 1.11
N ASP A 77 9.05 -17.66 0.65
CA ASP A 77 8.09 -16.70 1.18
C ASP A 77 6.65 -17.24 1.08
N HIS A 78 6.26 -17.81 -0.07
CA HIS A 78 4.92 -18.39 -0.25
C HIS A 78 4.64 -19.54 0.72
N ARG A 79 5.63 -20.42 0.95
CA ARG A 79 5.52 -21.53 1.91
C ARG A 79 5.43 -21.03 3.35
N PHE A 80 6.25 -20.06 3.71
CA PHE A 80 6.23 -19.43 5.03
C PHE A 80 4.86 -18.80 5.29
N ILE A 81 4.39 -17.91 4.39
CA ILE A 81 3.09 -17.23 4.51
C ILE A 81 1.95 -18.24 4.69
N GLY A 82 1.89 -19.28 3.84
CA GLY A 82 0.86 -20.30 3.93
C GLY A 82 0.89 -21.05 5.27
N SER A 83 2.07 -21.42 5.77
CA SER A 83 2.22 -22.12 7.05
C SER A 83 1.88 -21.24 8.25
N VAL A 84 2.29 -19.96 8.24
CA VAL A 84 1.92 -18.97 9.27
C VAL A 84 0.42 -18.74 9.25
N ALA A 85 -0.17 -18.52 8.08
CA ALA A 85 -1.60 -18.29 7.92
C ALA A 85 -2.40 -19.45 8.53
N LYS A 86 -2.04 -20.68 8.20
CA LYS A 86 -2.67 -21.89 8.76
C LYS A 86 -2.58 -21.95 10.27
N LYS A 87 -1.43 -21.59 10.86
CA LYS A 87 -1.20 -21.63 12.31
C LYS A 87 -1.91 -20.50 13.05
N ARG A 88 -1.91 -19.28 12.49
CA ARG A 88 -2.27 -18.05 13.21
C ARG A 88 -3.72 -17.62 13.05
N GLY A 89 -4.57 -18.40 12.36
CA GLY A 89 -5.98 -18.08 12.18
C GLY A 89 -6.28 -17.20 10.97
N ILE A 90 -5.41 -17.18 9.97
CA ILE A 90 -5.47 -16.34 8.79
C ILE A 90 -5.92 -17.20 7.60
N ARG A 91 -6.82 -16.70 6.77
CA ARG A 91 -7.18 -17.35 5.51
C ARG A 91 -6.06 -17.14 4.50
N PHE A 92 -5.77 -18.15 3.70
CA PHE A 92 -4.70 -18.10 2.72
C PHE A 92 -5.22 -18.26 1.30
N SER A 93 -5.10 -17.20 0.50
CA SER A 93 -5.40 -17.20 -0.92
C SER A 93 -4.15 -17.62 -1.69
N ARG A 94 -4.18 -18.81 -2.28
CA ARG A 94 -3.04 -19.45 -2.95
C ARG A 94 -2.63 -18.73 -4.24
N PRO A 95 -1.37 -18.90 -4.70
CA PRO A 95 -0.94 -18.43 -6.02
C PRO A 95 -1.90 -18.87 -7.12
N GLY A 96 -2.27 -17.97 -8.02
CA GLY A 96 -3.20 -18.23 -9.13
C GLY A 96 -4.68 -18.03 -8.77
N ASN A 97 -5.04 -17.77 -7.51
CA ASN A 97 -6.42 -17.41 -7.16
C ASN A 97 -6.80 -16.01 -7.64
N GLY A 98 -5.86 -15.09 -7.66
CA GLY A 98 -6.05 -13.75 -8.21
C GLY A 98 -5.35 -12.66 -7.40
N ILE A 99 -5.47 -11.45 -7.93
CA ILE A 99 -4.97 -10.22 -7.31
C ILE A 99 -5.67 -10.02 -5.97
N CYS A 100 -4.90 -9.78 -4.91
CA CYS A 100 -5.41 -9.65 -3.53
C CYS A 100 -6.63 -8.73 -3.45
N HIS A 101 -6.58 -7.60 -4.12
CA HIS A 101 -7.67 -6.64 -4.13
C HIS A 101 -8.93 -7.17 -4.83
N GLN A 102 -8.80 -7.82 -5.97
CA GLN A 102 -9.93 -8.41 -6.70
C GLN A 102 -10.57 -9.57 -5.93
N VAL A 103 -9.76 -10.50 -5.40
CA VAL A 103 -10.27 -11.64 -4.63
C VAL A 103 -10.92 -11.20 -3.32
N HIS A 104 -10.32 -10.23 -2.64
CA HIS A 104 -10.90 -9.71 -1.39
C HIS A 104 -12.26 -9.04 -1.67
N LEU A 105 -12.38 -8.32 -2.81
CA LEU A 105 -13.63 -7.80 -3.34
C LEU A 105 -14.70 -8.89 -3.47
N GLU A 106 -14.37 -9.90 -4.23
CA GLU A 106 -15.32 -10.96 -4.61
C GLU A 106 -15.79 -11.74 -3.38
N ARG A 107 -14.91 -11.91 -2.35
CA ARG A 107 -15.12 -12.92 -1.30
C ARG A 107 -15.22 -12.40 0.13
N PHE A 108 -14.70 -11.24 0.50
CA PHE A 108 -14.49 -10.90 1.91
C PHE A 108 -14.93 -9.52 2.37
N GLY A 109 -14.89 -8.53 1.50
CA GLY A 109 -15.24 -7.16 1.89
C GLY A 109 -16.71 -7.00 2.29
N LYS A 110 -16.97 -6.20 3.33
CA LYS A 110 -18.29 -5.93 3.89
C LYS A 110 -18.50 -4.44 4.09
N PRO A 111 -19.64 -3.87 3.64
CA PRO A 111 -20.02 -2.50 3.98
C PRO A 111 -19.98 -2.25 5.48
N GLY A 112 -19.61 -1.05 5.89
CA GLY A 112 -19.57 -0.65 7.29
C GLY A 112 -18.38 -1.13 8.09
N LYS A 113 -17.44 -1.90 7.51
CA LYS A 113 -16.24 -2.44 8.16
C LYS A 113 -14.99 -1.60 7.88
N THR A 114 -13.96 -1.82 8.71
CA THR A 114 -12.61 -1.29 8.51
C THR A 114 -11.66 -2.36 7.99
N LEU A 115 -10.74 -1.96 7.10
CA LEU A 115 -9.67 -2.82 6.58
C LEU A 115 -8.36 -2.04 6.57
N ILE A 116 -7.27 -2.66 7.01
CA ILE A 116 -5.93 -2.21 6.64
C ILE A 116 -5.15 -3.30 5.92
N GLY A 117 -4.30 -2.88 4.99
CA GLY A 117 -3.47 -3.81 4.24
C GLY A 117 -2.06 -3.33 4.03
N SER A 118 -1.13 -4.29 3.97
CA SER A 118 0.28 -4.03 3.70
C SER A 118 0.57 -3.69 2.22
N ASP A 119 -0.44 -3.21 1.52
CA ASP A 119 -0.36 -2.72 0.15
C ASP A 119 -0.90 -1.29 0.05
N SER A 120 -0.20 -0.44 -0.70
CA SER A 120 -0.58 0.97 -0.87
C SER A 120 -1.94 1.16 -1.55
N HIS A 121 -2.41 0.16 -2.32
CA HIS A 121 -3.70 0.17 -2.98
C HIS A 121 -4.81 -0.52 -2.16
N THR A 122 -4.61 -0.75 -0.88
CA THR A 122 -5.67 -1.22 0.02
C THR A 122 -6.87 -0.26 0.09
N PRO A 123 -6.69 1.09 0.12
CA PRO A 123 -7.80 2.03 -0.03
C PRO A 123 -8.53 1.86 -1.34
N THR A 124 -7.84 1.32 -2.27
CA THR A 124 -8.12 1.18 -3.68
C THR A 124 -8.56 -0.21 -4.04
N THR A 125 -8.71 -1.07 -3.06
CA THR A 125 -9.19 -2.41 -3.35
C THR A 125 -10.51 -2.30 -4.07
N PRO A 126 -10.62 -2.86 -5.30
CA PRO A 126 -11.88 -2.89 -6.00
C PRO A 126 -12.98 -3.34 -5.04
N PRO A 127 -14.17 -2.76 -5.12
CA PRO A 127 -15.22 -3.13 -4.18
C PRO A 127 -15.33 -4.66 -4.15
N PRO A 128 -15.54 -5.27 -3.04
CA PRO A 128 -16.12 -4.88 -1.78
C PRO A 128 -15.17 -4.69 -0.62
N THR A 129 -13.88 -4.48 -0.79
CA THR A 129 -13.02 -4.28 0.36
C THR A 129 -12.70 -2.84 0.67
N GLY A 130 -13.07 -1.94 -0.21
CA GLY A 130 -12.75 -0.54 -0.01
C GLY A 130 -13.94 0.37 -0.10
N GLY A 131 -13.63 1.58 -0.33
CA GLY A 131 -14.57 2.67 -0.42
C GLY A 131 -15.67 2.49 -1.45
N GLY A 132 -15.53 1.64 -2.46
CA GLY A 132 -16.55 1.40 -3.49
C GLY A 132 -17.85 0.78 -3.01
N ILE A 133 -17.86 0.15 -1.82
CA ILE A 133 -19.06 -0.42 -1.19
C ILE A 133 -19.35 0.15 0.20
N GLY A 134 -18.70 1.24 0.61
CA GLY A 134 -18.90 1.80 1.94
C GLY A 134 -18.10 1.11 3.03
N MET A 135 -16.84 0.83 2.79
CA MET A 135 -15.88 0.31 3.75
C MET A 135 -14.76 1.33 3.97
N LEU A 136 -14.21 1.43 5.17
CA LEU A 136 -13.03 2.26 5.46
C LEU A 136 -11.77 1.42 5.29
N ALA A 137 -11.19 1.43 4.10
CA ALA A 137 -10.00 0.65 3.79
C ALA A 137 -8.77 1.55 3.59
N MET A 138 -7.64 1.19 4.19
CA MET A 138 -6.42 2.01 4.22
C MET A 138 -5.17 1.17 3.98
N GLY A 139 -4.23 1.70 3.19
CA GLY A 139 -2.89 1.16 3.07
C GLY A 139 -2.06 1.50 4.31
N ALA A 140 -1.34 0.53 4.84
CA ALA A 140 -0.53 0.68 6.03
C ALA A 140 0.83 -0.02 5.87
N GLY A 141 1.78 0.27 6.75
CA GLY A 141 3.02 -0.49 6.86
C GLY A 141 2.78 -1.91 7.38
N GLY A 142 3.74 -2.82 7.14
CA GLY A 142 3.68 -4.19 7.66
C GLY A 142 3.48 -4.21 9.18
N LEU A 143 4.20 -3.34 9.87
CA LEU A 143 4.13 -3.18 11.32
C LEU A 143 2.73 -2.81 11.83
N ASP A 144 2.06 -1.85 11.19
CA ASP A 144 0.69 -1.45 11.56
C ASP A 144 -0.31 -2.58 11.33
N VAL A 145 -0.13 -3.32 10.22
CA VAL A 145 -0.96 -4.50 9.91
C VAL A 145 -0.73 -5.60 10.96
N ALA A 146 0.52 -5.84 11.38
CA ALA A 146 0.84 -6.79 12.44
C ALA A 146 0.20 -6.40 13.78
N VAL A 147 0.27 -5.12 14.15
CA VAL A 147 -0.38 -4.57 15.35
C VAL A 147 -1.89 -4.79 15.30
N ALA A 148 -2.54 -4.46 14.19
CA ALA A 148 -3.98 -4.66 14.04
C ALA A 148 -4.39 -6.14 14.06
N MET A 149 -3.62 -7.03 13.42
CA MET A 149 -3.82 -8.48 13.53
C MET A 149 -3.78 -8.95 14.98
N GLY A 150 -2.92 -8.36 15.80
CA GLY A 150 -2.83 -8.60 17.24
C GLY A 150 -4.01 -8.05 18.05
N GLY A 151 -4.88 -7.23 17.47
CA GLY A 151 -5.99 -6.56 18.14
C GLY A 151 -5.62 -5.17 18.68
N GLY A 152 -4.44 -4.65 18.32
CA GLY A 152 -4.01 -3.30 18.68
C GLY A 152 -4.77 -2.24 17.90
N THR A 153 -4.84 -1.03 18.47
CA THR A 153 -5.51 0.12 17.88
C THR A 153 -4.65 0.70 16.75
N TYR A 154 -5.27 0.98 15.61
CA TYR A 154 -4.63 1.67 14.49
C TYR A 154 -4.86 3.19 14.60
N TYR A 155 -3.79 3.97 14.58
CA TYR A 155 -3.85 5.42 14.78
C TYR A 155 -3.65 6.18 13.48
N ILE A 156 -4.54 7.13 13.23
CA ILE A 156 -4.44 8.08 12.11
C ILE A 156 -4.64 9.51 12.60
N THR A 157 -4.11 10.47 11.85
CA THR A 157 -4.52 11.86 12.01
C THR A 157 -5.87 12.04 11.34
N MET A 158 -6.89 12.53 12.07
CA MET A 158 -8.24 12.75 11.54
C MET A 158 -8.18 13.59 10.27
N PRO A 159 -8.53 13.02 9.09
CA PRO A 159 -8.39 13.71 7.82
C PRO A 159 -9.56 14.67 7.57
N LYS A 160 -9.37 15.61 6.65
CA LYS A 160 -10.46 16.34 6.02
C LYS A 160 -11.27 15.42 5.11
N ILE A 161 -12.53 15.75 4.87
CA ILE A 161 -13.38 15.00 3.96
C ILE A 161 -13.73 15.87 2.76
N VAL A 162 -13.33 15.41 1.57
CA VAL A 162 -13.60 16.06 0.28
C VAL A 162 -14.79 15.36 -0.36
N ASN A 163 -15.81 16.12 -0.70
CA ASN A 163 -16.93 15.62 -1.50
C ASN A 163 -16.59 15.75 -2.99
N VAL A 164 -16.53 14.61 -3.70
CA VAL A 164 -16.57 14.59 -5.17
C VAL A 164 -18.00 14.26 -5.59
N HIS A 165 -18.74 15.30 -5.98
CA HIS A 165 -20.13 15.20 -6.37
C HIS A 165 -20.26 14.85 -7.85
N LEU A 166 -20.80 13.66 -8.15
CA LEU A 166 -20.97 13.15 -9.50
C LEU A 166 -22.39 13.38 -9.98
N THR A 167 -22.54 14.03 -11.13
CA THR A 167 -23.83 14.25 -11.81
C THR A 167 -23.83 13.56 -13.18
N GLY A 168 -25.00 13.39 -13.79
CA GLY A 168 -25.12 12.77 -15.10
C GLY A 168 -24.73 11.30 -15.12
N LYS A 169 -24.36 10.81 -16.30
CA LYS A 169 -23.89 9.43 -16.55
C LYS A 169 -22.79 9.42 -17.61
N LEU A 170 -21.93 8.41 -17.57
CA LEU A 170 -20.85 8.24 -18.55
C LEU A 170 -21.41 8.04 -19.97
N SER A 171 -20.80 8.74 -20.93
CA SER A 171 -21.04 8.54 -22.35
C SER A 171 -20.39 7.26 -22.85
N PRO A 172 -20.81 6.68 -23.99
CA PRO A 172 -20.15 5.51 -24.57
C PRO A 172 -18.64 5.71 -24.72
N TYR A 173 -17.86 4.66 -24.39
CA TYR A 173 -16.39 4.66 -24.37
C TYR A 173 -15.72 5.59 -23.38
N VAL A 174 -16.48 6.30 -22.53
CA VAL A 174 -15.95 6.99 -21.35
C VAL A 174 -16.17 6.10 -20.14
N THR A 175 -15.18 6.02 -19.27
CA THR A 175 -15.12 4.98 -18.23
C THR A 175 -14.83 5.56 -16.85
N ALA A 176 -14.96 4.73 -15.83
CA ALA A 176 -14.54 5.07 -14.47
C ALA A 176 -13.04 5.46 -14.37
N LYS A 177 -12.20 4.94 -15.28
CA LYS A 177 -10.80 5.36 -15.39
C LYS A 177 -10.70 6.84 -15.74
N ASP A 178 -11.53 7.32 -16.65
CA ASP A 178 -11.53 8.72 -17.06
C ASP A 178 -12.03 9.63 -15.92
N VAL A 179 -12.98 9.15 -15.11
CA VAL A 179 -13.44 9.88 -13.90
C VAL A 179 -12.27 10.12 -12.93
N ILE A 180 -11.54 9.08 -12.57
CA ILE A 180 -10.42 9.24 -11.61
C ILE A 180 -9.23 9.98 -12.21
N LEU A 181 -8.97 9.87 -13.51
CA LEU A 181 -7.98 10.68 -14.20
C LEU A 181 -8.37 12.17 -14.16
N GLU A 182 -9.65 12.51 -14.30
CA GLU A 182 -10.14 13.88 -14.14
C GLU A 182 -9.96 14.39 -12.71
N VAL A 183 -10.22 13.56 -11.69
CA VAL A 183 -9.96 13.91 -10.30
C VAL A 183 -8.46 14.16 -10.08
N LEU A 184 -7.58 13.29 -10.62
CA LEU A 184 -6.12 13.45 -10.56
C LEU A 184 -5.67 14.74 -11.27
N ARG A 185 -6.27 15.06 -12.41
CA ARG A 185 -5.97 16.29 -13.14
C ARG A 185 -6.28 17.56 -12.32
N ARG A 186 -7.38 17.53 -11.55
CA ARG A 186 -7.81 18.66 -10.70
C ARG A 186 -7.05 18.77 -9.39
N MET A 187 -6.84 17.62 -8.71
CA MET A 187 -6.26 17.59 -7.36
C MET A 187 -4.74 17.38 -7.35
N THR A 188 -4.16 16.81 -8.39
CA THR A 188 -2.77 16.35 -8.49
C THR A 188 -2.45 15.19 -7.52
N VAL A 189 -1.23 14.64 -7.61
CA VAL A 189 -0.75 13.53 -6.76
C VAL A 189 -0.54 13.90 -5.28
N LYS A 190 -0.69 15.16 -4.90
CA LYS A 190 -0.55 15.64 -3.51
C LYS A 190 -1.83 16.20 -2.93
N GLY A 191 -2.86 16.39 -3.74
CA GLY A 191 -4.09 17.06 -3.34
C GLY A 191 -4.95 16.29 -2.34
N GLY A 192 -4.76 14.96 -2.25
CA GLY A 192 -5.46 14.09 -1.30
C GLY A 192 -4.73 13.86 0.03
N VAL A 193 -3.52 14.38 0.21
CA VAL A 193 -2.74 14.18 1.44
C VAL A 193 -3.50 14.72 2.66
N GLY A 194 -3.70 13.87 3.67
CA GLY A 194 -4.48 14.19 4.87
C GLY A 194 -5.98 14.34 4.63
N LYS A 195 -6.50 13.72 3.56
CA LYS A 195 -7.91 13.78 3.17
C LYS A 195 -8.48 12.40 2.91
N ILE A 196 -9.80 12.28 3.08
CA ILE A 196 -10.65 11.19 2.58
C ILE A 196 -11.47 11.75 1.43
N ILE A 197 -11.54 11.03 0.32
CA ILE A 197 -12.35 11.42 -0.84
C ILE A 197 -13.66 10.64 -0.77
N GLU A 198 -14.78 11.34 -0.58
CA GLU A 198 -16.11 10.75 -0.55
C GLU A 198 -16.87 11.11 -1.81
N TYR A 199 -17.40 10.10 -2.51
CA TYR A 199 -18.15 10.28 -3.75
C TYR A 199 -19.64 10.29 -3.48
N THR A 200 -20.33 11.32 -3.97
CA THR A 200 -21.77 11.55 -3.78
C THR A 200 -22.45 11.93 -5.09
N GLY A 201 -23.74 12.23 -5.03
CA GLY A 201 -24.54 12.68 -6.17
C GLY A 201 -25.23 11.54 -6.90
N GLU A 202 -26.12 11.92 -7.83
CA GLU A 202 -26.94 10.96 -8.60
C GLU A 202 -26.08 10.13 -9.58
N GLY A 203 -24.98 10.68 -10.05
CA GLY A 203 -24.04 9.98 -10.93
C GLY A 203 -23.46 8.71 -10.29
N VAL A 204 -23.35 8.66 -8.95
CA VAL A 204 -22.90 7.46 -8.23
C VAL A 204 -23.77 6.25 -8.53
N LYS A 205 -25.08 6.44 -8.66
CA LYS A 205 -26.06 5.37 -8.94
C LYS A 205 -25.94 4.81 -10.38
N THR A 206 -25.20 5.48 -11.26
CA THR A 206 -24.97 5.02 -12.62
C THR A 206 -23.69 4.19 -12.75
N LEU A 207 -22.87 4.13 -11.69
CA LEU A 207 -21.62 3.40 -11.65
C LEU A 207 -21.80 2.04 -10.97
N SER A 208 -21.43 0.99 -11.66
CA SER A 208 -21.34 -0.37 -11.09
C SER A 208 -20.25 -0.45 -10.03
N VAL A 209 -20.32 -1.48 -9.19
CA VAL A 209 -19.32 -1.73 -8.15
C VAL A 209 -17.89 -1.83 -8.70
N PRO A 210 -17.57 -2.57 -9.80
CA PRO A 210 -16.25 -2.54 -10.40
C PRO A 210 -15.77 -1.15 -10.87
N GLU A 211 -16.67 -0.30 -11.37
CA GLU A 211 -16.35 1.07 -11.78
C GLU A 211 -16.00 1.96 -10.59
N ARG A 212 -16.79 1.88 -9.50
CA ARG A 212 -16.43 2.56 -8.22
C ARG A 212 -15.07 2.11 -7.72
N ALA A 213 -14.73 0.84 -7.93
CA ALA A 213 -13.45 0.25 -7.60
C ALA A 213 -12.28 0.89 -8.31
N THR A 214 -12.41 1.02 -9.62
CA THR A 214 -11.39 1.70 -10.44
C THR A 214 -11.14 3.11 -9.92
N ILE A 215 -12.20 3.83 -9.54
CA ILE A 215 -12.09 5.20 -9.01
C ILE A 215 -11.35 5.20 -7.66
N THR A 216 -11.76 4.37 -6.71
CA THR A 216 -11.10 4.31 -5.39
C THR A 216 -9.67 3.72 -5.47
N ASN A 217 -9.42 2.84 -6.45
CA ASN A 217 -8.09 2.32 -6.74
C ASN A 217 -7.08 3.45 -6.98
N MET A 218 -7.35 4.33 -7.88
CA MET A 218 -6.44 5.42 -8.20
C MET A 218 -6.56 6.62 -7.24
N GLY A 219 -7.48 6.58 -6.29
CA GLY A 219 -7.52 7.52 -5.17
C GLY A 219 -6.24 7.50 -4.33
N ALA A 220 -5.52 6.35 -4.28
CA ALA A 220 -4.20 6.28 -3.65
C ALA A 220 -3.17 7.17 -4.34
N GLU A 221 -3.29 7.37 -5.64
CA GLU A 221 -2.39 8.21 -6.41
C GLU A 221 -2.57 9.71 -6.15
N LEU A 222 -3.70 10.10 -5.53
CA LEU A 222 -3.90 11.44 -4.97
C LEU A 222 -3.11 11.68 -3.66
N GLY A 223 -2.54 10.63 -3.08
CA GLY A 223 -2.00 10.64 -1.71
C GLY A 223 -3.09 10.65 -0.63
N ALA A 224 -4.33 10.30 -0.97
CA ALA A 224 -5.46 10.27 -0.04
C ALA A 224 -5.30 9.18 1.03
N THR A 225 -5.83 9.44 2.22
CA THR A 225 -5.91 8.44 3.29
C THR A 225 -6.74 7.25 2.85
N THR A 226 -7.89 7.53 2.21
CA THR A 226 -8.75 6.57 1.54
C THR A 226 -9.75 7.28 0.63
N SER A 227 -10.51 6.49 -0.14
CA SER A 227 -11.65 6.95 -0.93
C SER A 227 -12.87 6.11 -0.59
N VAL A 228 -14.08 6.68 -0.57
CA VAL A 228 -15.29 5.96 -0.16
C VAL A 228 -16.52 6.34 -0.99
N PHE A 229 -17.32 5.34 -1.34
CA PHE A 229 -18.66 5.45 -1.91
C PHE A 229 -19.71 5.01 -0.88
N PRO A 230 -20.97 5.36 -1.05
CA PRO A 230 -22.06 4.80 -0.25
C PRO A 230 -22.24 3.30 -0.56
N SER A 231 -22.83 2.57 0.39
CA SER A 231 -23.36 1.22 0.17
C SER A 231 -24.86 1.32 -0.13
N ASP A 232 -25.21 1.19 -1.40
CA ASP A 232 -26.55 1.36 -1.93
C ASP A 232 -27.08 0.08 -2.59
N GLU A 233 -28.20 0.15 -3.33
CA GLU A 233 -28.80 -0.96 -4.05
C GLU A 233 -27.86 -1.54 -5.13
N ILE A 234 -26.93 -0.74 -5.71
CA ILE A 234 -25.91 -1.24 -6.66
C ILE A 234 -24.94 -2.15 -5.92
N THR A 235 -24.53 -1.77 -4.70
CA THR A 235 -23.69 -2.61 -3.84
C THR A 235 -24.42 -3.90 -3.47
N LYS A 236 -25.70 -3.82 -3.10
CA LYS A 236 -26.53 -4.98 -2.78
C LYS A 236 -26.63 -5.97 -3.94
N ALA A 237 -26.96 -5.49 -5.13
CA ALA A 237 -27.06 -6.32 -6.33
C ALA A 237 -25.73 -7.01 -6.66
N PHE A 238 -24.60 -6.32 -6.49
CA PHE A 238 -23.30 -6.94 -6.68
C PHE A 238 -23.03 -8.07 -5.66
N LEU A 239 -23.29 -7.83 -4.38
CA LEU A 239 -23.10 -8.83 -3.34
C LEU A 239 -24.06 -10.02 -3.54
N GLU A 240 -25.28 -9.79 -3.99
CA GLU A 240 -26.23 -10.85 -4.34
C GLU A 240 -25.70 -11.70 -5.51
N ALA A 241 -25.18 -11.09 -6.56
CA ALA A 241 -24.57 -11.78 -7.70
C ALA A 241 -23.36 -12.63 -7.28
N GLN A 242 -22.61 -12.20 -6.24
CA GLN A 242 -21.50 -12.95 -5.63
C GLN A 242 -21.96 -14.01 -4.59
N GLY A 243 -23.27 -14.17 -4.36
CA GLY A 243 -23.83 -15.07 -3.36
C GLY A 243 -23.58 -14.60 -1.91
N ARG A 244 -23.51 -13.29 -1.69
CA ARG A 244 -23.11 -12.65 -0.42
C ARG A 244 -24.08 -11.55 0.03
N VAL A 245 -25.34 -11.64 -0.31
CA VAL A 245 -26.35 -10.61 0.03
C VAL A 245 -26.45 -10.37 1.55
N ASP A 246 -26.20 -11.38 2.37
CA ASP A 246 -26.23 -11.29 3.85
C ASP A 246 -25.08 -10.41 4.40
N ASP A 247 -24.07 -10.13 3.61
CA ASP A 247 -22.98 -9.21 3.98
C ASP A 247 -23.33 -7.74 3.73
N TRP A 248 -24.46 -7.47 3.04
CA TRP A 248 -24.84 -6.11 2.70
C TRP A 248 -25.41 -5.34 3.90
N THR A 249 -24.99 -4.10 4.00
CA THR A 249 -25.56 -3.10 4.93
C THR A 249 -25.66 -1.79 4.18
N GLU A 250 -26.82 -1.14 4.22
CA GLU A 250 -27.01 0.20 3.66
C GLU A 250 -26.16 1.22 4.42
N LEU A 251 -25.44 2.07 3.70
CA LEU A 251 -24.64 3.13 4.29
C LEU A 251 -24.62 4.35 3.34
N SER A 252 -25.16 5.46 3.81
CA SER A 252 -25.21 6.73 3.08
C SER A 252 -24.86 7.90 4.01
N ALA A 253 -24.46 9.04 3.45
CA ALA A 253 -24.32 10.27 4.20
C ALA A 253 -25.70 10.77 4.68
N ASP A 254 -25.74 11.48 5.80
CA ASP A 254 -26.94 12.17 6.25
C ASP A 254 -27.25 13.33 5.27
N SER A 255 -28.51 13.70 5.14
CA SER A 255 -28.93 14.74 4.19
C SER A 255 -28.36 16.13 4.51
N ASP A 256 -27.97 16.35 5.76
CA ASP A 256 -27.33 17.58 6.26
C ASP A 256 -25.84 17.40 6.58
N ALA A 257 -25.20 16.38 5.98
CA ALA A 257 -23.78 16.15 6.12
C ALA A 257 -22.96 17.33 5.57
N VAL A 258 -21.89 17.68 6.26
CA VAL A 258 -21.01 18.79 5.88
C VAL A 258 -19.63 18.25 5.52
N TYR A 259 -19.09 18.76 4.41
CA TYR A 259 -17.78 18.39 3.87
C TYR A 259 -16.82 19.57 3.98
N ASP A 260 -15.53 19.28 4.12
CA ASP A 260 -14.49 20.31 4.21
C ASP A 260 -14.18 20.95 2.84
N GLU A 261 -14.30 20.18 1.76
CA GLU A 261 -14.04 20.62 0.38
C GLU A 261 -15.06 19.98 -0.57
N PHE A 262 -15.30 20.63 -1.71
CA PHE A 262 -16.30 20.18 -2.70
C PHE A 262 -15.74 20.27 -4.13
N ILE A 263 -15.93 19.20 -4.91
CA ILE A 263 -15.59 19.11 -6.33
C ILE A 263 -16.79 18.53 -7.06
N GLU A 264 -17.27 19.20 -8.09
CA GLU A 264 -18.35 18.68 -8.95
C GLU A 264 -17.77 18.16 -10.26
N ILE A 265 -18.26 16.99 -10.70
CA ILE A 265 -17.93 16.37 -11.98
C ILE A 265 -19.22 15.91 -12.66
N ASP A 266 -19.52 16.51 -13.80
CA ASP A 266 -20.57 16.02 -14.70
C ASP A 266 -19.99 14.89 -15.57
N LEU A 267 -20.43 13.65 -15.29
CA LEU A 267 -19.98 12.44 -15.99
C LEU A 267 -20.28 12.50 -17.50
N SER A 268 -21.34 13.20 -17.89
CA SER A 268 -21.76 13.32 -19.29
C SER A 268 -20.85 14.23 -20.11
N SER A 269 -20.09 15.09 -19.45
CA SER A 269 -19.14 16.02 -20.07
C SER A 269 -17.74 15.45 -20.24
N LEU A 270 -17.47 14.28 -19.65
CA LEU A 270 -16.14 13.65 -19.73
C LEU A 270 -15.87 13.05 -21.13
N GLU A 271 -14.61 13.04 -21.48
CA GLU A 271 -14.07 12.43 -22.67
C GLU A 271 -13.00 11.39 -22.30
N PRO A 272 -12.60 10.47 -23.20
CA PRO A 272 -11.50 9.56 -22.95
C PRO A 272 -10.20 10.31 -22.63
N LEU A 273 -9.59 9.95 -21.50
CA LEU A 273 -8.41 10.60 -20.95
C LEU A 273 -7.20 9.66 -20.92
N ALA A 274 -6.02 10.23 -20.94
CA ALA A 274 -4.77 9.50 -20.73
C ALA A 274 -3.85 10.27 -19.78
N ALA A 275 -3.27 9.58 -18.81
CA ALA A 275 -2.16 10.13 -18.04
C ALA A 275 -0.86 9.93 -18.81
N MET A 276 -0.18 11.02 -19.10
CA MET A 276 1.08 11.03 -19.85
C MET A 276 2.26 10.59 -18.98
N PRO A 277 3.37 10.10 -19.56
CA PRO A 277 4.61 9.87 -18.83
C PRO A 277 5.09 11.13 -18.10
N HIS A 278 5.62 11.08 -16.90
CA HIS A 278 5.90 9.99 -15.97
C HIS A 278 5.14 10.25 -14.67
N MET A 279 3.93 10.76 -14.75
CA MET A 279 3.10 11.12 -13.59
C MET A 279 1.62 10.83 -13.87
N PRO A 280 0.88 10.24 -12.92
CA PRO A 280 -0.54 9.89 -13.13
C PRO A 280 -1.48 11.12 -13.18
N ASP A 281 -1.03 12.29 -12.76
CA ASP A 281 -1.78 13.56 -12.81
C ASP A 281 -1.49 14.43 -14.06
N LYS A 282 -0.53 14.01 -14.91
CA LYS A 282 -0.30 14.68 -16.21
C LYS A 282 -1.34 14.21 -17.25
N VAL A 283 -2.58 14.53 -17.00
CA VAL A 283 -3.73 14.03 -17.77
C VAL A 283 -4.06 14.97 -18.92
N LYS A 284 -4.33 14.37 -20.10
CA LYS A 284 -4.86 15.02 -21.30
C LYS A 284 -5.97 14.18 -21.92
N LYS A 285 -6.81 14.81 -22.75
CA LYS A 285 -7.74 14.09 -23.60
C LYS A 285 -6.97 13.27 -24.63
N VAL A 286 -7.40 12.05 -24.91
CA VAL A 286 -6.78 11.20 -25.93
C VAL A 286 -6.79 11.90 -27.28
N SER A 287 -7.87 12.59 -27.63
CA SER A 287 -8.02 13.39 -28.85
C SER A 287 -6.99 14.52 -28.98
N GLU A 288 -6.52 15.09 -27.87
CA GLU A 288 -5.52 16.19 -27.84
C GLU A 288 -4.08 15.67 -27.95
N ILE A 289 -3.82 14.43 -27.53
CA ILE A 289 -2.47 13.83 -27.61
C ILE A 289 -2.14 13.46 -29.06
N GLY A 290 -3.15 13.00 -29.82
CA GLY A 290 -3.01 12.57 -31.19
C GLY A 290 -2.49 11.13 -31.31
N LYS A 291 -2.29 10.69 -32.56
CA LYS A 291 -1.91 9.30 -32.88
C LYS A 291 -0.41 9.10 -32.69
N ILE A 292 -0.03 8.50 -31.58
CA ILE A 292 1.36 8.15 -31.24
C ILE A 292 1.54 6.66 -31.51
N LYS A 293 2.59 6.25 -32.24
CA LYS A 293 2.94 4.84 -32.41
C LYS A 293 3.25 4.19 -31.07
N ILE A 294 2.69 3.02 -30.81
CA ILE A 294 2.85 2.28 -29.56
C ILE A 294 3.56 0.95 -29.79
N ASP A 295 4.26 0.44 -28.79
CA ASP A 295 5.03 -0.81 -28.87
C ASP A 295 4.40 -1.90 -28.00
N GLN A 296 3.71 -1.52 -26.92
CA GLN A 296 3.16 -2.46 -25.96
C GLN A 296 1.81 -1.96 -25.42
N VAL A 297 0.92 -2.91 -25.17
CA VAL A 297 -0.32 -2.70 -24.43
C VAL A 297 -0.43 -3.74 -23.31
N CYS A 298 -0.65 -3.29 -22.06
CA CYS A 298 -0.88 -4.16 -20.92
C CYS A 298 -2.23 -3.82 -20.27
N ILE A 299 -3.16 -4.78 -20.30
CA ILE A 299 -4.51 -4.64 -19.74
C ILE A 299 -4.65 -5.51 -18.51
N GLY A 300 -5.21 -4.98 -17.42
CA GLY A 300 -5.40 -5.70 -16.16
C GLY A 300 -4.96 -4.92 -14.94
N SER A 301 -4.24 -5.56 -14.05
CA SER A 301 -3.86 -5.11 -12.70
C SER A 301 -5.07 -4.93 -11.77
N CYS A 302 -4.83 -4.54 -10.52
CA CYS A 302 -5.92 -4.28 -9.58
C CYS A 302 -6.87 -3.16 -10.02
N THR A 303 -6.49 -2.34 -11.00
CA THR A 303 -7.27 -1.18 -11.45
C THR A 303 -8.37 -1.56 -12.42
N ASN A 304 -8.05 -2.33 -13.47
CA ASN A 304 -8.98 -2.65 -14.56
C ASN A 304 -8.84 -4.12 -14.98
N SER A 305 -9.29 -5.03 -14.16
CA SER A 305 -9.23 -6.47 -14.39
C SER A 305 -10.52 -7.21 -14.01
N SER A 306 -11.59 -6.45 -13.74
CA SER A 306 -12.90 -7.02 -13.43
C SER A 306 -13.49 -7.78 -14.64
N LEU A 307 -14.50 -8.61 -14.38
CA LEU A 307 -15.21 -9.30 -15.47
C LEU A 307 -15.77 -8.31 -16.48
N MET A 308 -16.31 -7.18 -16.02
CA MET A 308 -16.85 -6.14 -16.92
C MET A 308 -15.75 -5.55 -17.81
N ASP A 309 -14.59 -5.18 -17.24
CA ASP A 309 -13.46 -4.66 -18.02
C ASP A 309 -13.02 -5.67 -19.08
N MET A 310 -12.86 -6.93 -18.67
CA MET A 310 -12.39 -7.99 -19.58
C MET A 310 -13.40 -8.31 -20.69
N LEU A 311 -14.69 -8.27 -20.41
CA LEU A 311 -15.73 -8.47 -21.43
C LEU A 311 -15.77 -7.33 -22.45
N LYS A 312 -15.58 -6.09 -22.01
CA LYS A 312 -15.45 -4.93 -22.92
C LYS A 312 -14.22 -5.06 -23.82
N VAL A 313 -13.08 -5.44 -23.25
CA VAL A 313 -11.85 -5.69 -24.01
C VAL A 313 -12.06 -6.81 -25.03
N ALA A 314 -12.66 -7.93 -24.63
CA ALA A 314 -12.94 -9.04 -25.53
C ALA A 314 -13.88 -8.63 -26.69
N ALA A 315 -14.93 -7.85 -26.39
CA ALA A 315 -15.87 -7.37 -27.37
C ALA A 315 -15.20 -6.45 -28.43
N ILE A 316 -14.25 -5.61 -28.00
CA ILE A 316 -13.47 -4.75 -28.91
C ILE A 316 -12.52 -5.59 -29.76
N LEU A 317 -11.85 -6.57 -29.17
CA LEU A 317 -10.85 -7.40 -29.87
C LEU A 317 -11.49 -8.45 -30.81
N LYS A 318 -12.75 -8.77 -30.61
CA LYS A 318 -13.46 -9.82 -31.39
C LYS A 318 -13.45 -9.54 -32.87
N GLY A 319 -12.92 -10.50 -33.66
CA GLY A 319 -12.84 -10.42 -35.14
C GLY A 319 -11.71 -9.49 -35.64
N HIS A 320 -10.89 -8.94 -34.76
CA HIS A 320 -9.73 -8.14 -35.10
C HIS A 320 -8.42 -8.86 -34.79
N THR A 321 -7.32 -8.34 -35.32
CA THR A 321 -5.97 -8.78 -35.04
C THR A 321 -5.18 -7.60 -34.46
N VAL A 322 -4.40 -7.84 -33.42
CA VAL A 322 -3.47 -6.86 -32.84
C VAL A 322 -2.45 -6.42 -33.87
N ALA A 323 -2.17 -5.13 -33.97
CA ALA A 323 -1.22 -4.56 -34.92
C ALA A 323 0.18 -5.19 -34.75
N GLU A 324 0.88 -5.42 -35.87
CA GLU A 324 2.18 -6.11 -35.93
C GLU A 324 3.26 -5.48 -35.03
N ASN A 325 3.17 -4.18 -34.82
CA ASN A 325 4.11 -3.44 -33.97
C ASN A 325 3.77 -3.50 -32.46
N VAL A 326 2.67 -4.13 -32.05
CA VAL A 326 2.17 -4.10 -30.69
C VAL A 326 2.28 -5.47 -30.02
N SER A 327 2.89 -5.49 -28.83
CA SER A 327 2.80 -6.63 -27.91
C SER A 327 1.64 -6.41 -26.94
N LEU A 328 0.53 -7.15 -27.11
CA LEU A 328 -0.62 -7.09 -26.20
C LEU A 328 -0.53 -8.18 -25.13
N SER A 329 -0.68 -7.80 -23.85
CA SER A 329 -0.84 -8.73 -22.73
C SER A 329 -2.06 -8.36 -21.89
N ILE A 330 -2.79 -9.40 -21.43
CA ILE A 330 -4.02 -9.26 -20.64
C ILE A 330 -3.92 -10.14 -19.40
N ALA A 331 -4.13 -9.54 -18.22
CA ALA A 331 -4.15 -10.22 -16.92
C ALA A 331 -5.55 -10.09 -16.30
N PRO A 332 -6.41 -11.15 -16.35
CA PRO A 332 -7.68 -11.16 -15.63
C PRO A 332 -7.46 -11.04 -14.12
N GLY A 333 -8.41 -10.40 -13.40
CA GLY A 333 -8.20 -10.04 -11.98
C GLY A 333 -8.22 -11.21 -11.00
N SER A 334 -8.94 -12.27 -11.33
CA SER A 334 -9.06 -13.45 -10.48
C SER A 334 -9.31 -14.73 -11.28
N LYS A 335 -9.16 -15.86 -10.62
CA LYS A 335 -9.58 -17.17 -11.14
C LYS A 335 -11.07 -17.17 -11.51
N GLN A 336 -11.93 -16.50 -10.75
CA GLN A 336 -13.34 -16.35 -11.05
C GLN A 336 -13.53 -15.65 -12.40
N VAL A 337 -12.89 -14.51 -12.60
CA VAL A 337 -12.93 -13.74 -13.85
C VAL A 337 -12.42 -14.59 -15.01
N LEU A 338 -11.24 -15.21 -14.88
CA LEU A 338 -10.63 -16.03 -15.93
C LEU A 338 -11.53 -17.22 -16.32
N ASN A 339 -12.10 -17.90 -15.32
CA ASN A 339 -13.01 -19.04 -15.56
C ASN A 339 -14.28 -18.61 -16.30
N MET A 340 -14.88 -17.48 -15.93
CA MET A 340 -16.06 -16.95 -16.59
C MET A 340 -15.78 -16.51 -18.03
N LEU A 341 -14.61 -15.92 -18.30
CA LEU A 341 -14.16 -15.58 -19.66
C LEU A 341 -13.94 -16.84 -20.52
N ALA A 342 -13.44 -17.92 -19.92
CA ALA A 342 -13.27 -19.19 -20.62
C ALA A 342 -14.63 -19.82 -21.00
N LEU A 343 -15.60 -19.78 -20.08
CA LEU A 343 -16.91 -20.38 -20.28
C LEU A 343 -17.79 -19.63 -21.28
N ASN A 344 -17.69 -18.31 -21.37
CA ASN A 344 -18.50 -17.51 -22.30
C ASN A 344 -17.82 -17.24 -23.64
N GLY A 345 -16.59 -17.75 -23.85
CA GLY A 345 -15.84 -17.62 -25.12
C GLY A 345 -15.03 -16.33 -25.25
N ALA A 346 -15.16 -15.36 -24.34
CA ALA A 346 -14.43 -14.10 -24.40
C ALA A 346 -12.90 -14.29 -24.34
N LEU A 347 -12.42 -15.30 -23.59
CA LEU A 347 -11.01 -15.67 -23.56
C LEU A 347 -10.50 -16.11 -24.94
N SER A 348 -11.32 -16.89 -25.70
CA SER A 348 -10.99 -17.31 -27.05
C SER A 348 -10.92 -16.12 -28.01
N ASP A 349 -11.84 -15.16 -27.91
CA ASP A 349 -11.82 -13.94 -28.73
C ASP A 349 -10.52 -13.13 -28.49
N MET A 350 -10.07 -12.97 -27.23
CA MET A 350 -8.81 -12.31 -26.90
C MET A 350 -7.59 -13.03 -27.47
N ILE A 351 -7.53 -14.37 -27.37
CA ILE A 351 -6.43 -15.19 -27.88
C ILE A 351 -6.37 -15.12 -29.40
N ASN A 352 -7.52 -15.22 -30.06
CA ASN A 352 -7.62 -15.15 -31.52
C ASN A 352 -7.18 -13.79 -32.07
N ALA A 353 -7.38 -12.71 -31.30
CA ALA A 353 -6.87 -11.38 -31.65
C ALA A 353 -5.34 -11.25 -31.51
N GLY A 354 -4.65 -12.21 -30.87
CA GLY A 354 -3.20 -12.18 -30.65
C GLY A 354 -2.77 -11.71 -29.25
N ALA A 355 -3.68 -11.66 -28.30
CA ALA A 355 -3.34 -11.32 -26.91
C ALA A 355 -2.60 -12.47 -26.20
N ARG A 356 -1.57 -12.13 -25.42
CA ARG A 356 -0.96 -13.04 -24.44
C ARG A 356 -1.74 -12.96 -23.15
N ILE A 357 -2.29 -14.08 -22.71
CA ILE A 357 -3.01 -14.15 -21.43
C ILE A 357 -2.00 -14.43 -20.32
N LEU A 358 -1.98 -13.58 -19.31
CA LEU A 358 -1.11 -13.68 -18.17
C LEU A 358 -1.85 -14.30 -16.98
N GLU A 359 -1.10 -14.68 -15.96
CA GLU A 359 -1.67 -15.06 -14.67
C GLU A 359 -2.47 -13.91 -14.05
N SER A 360 -3.46 -14.27 -13.23
CA SER A 360 -4.22 -13.33 -12.40
C SER A 360 -3.33 -12.84 -11.24
N ALA A 361 -2.44 -11.89 -11.53
CA ALA A 361 -1.38 -11.44 -10.62
C ALA A 361 -1.08 -9.94 -10.77
N CYS A 362 -0.49 -9.35 -9.73
CA CYS A 362 -0.10 -7.93 -9.69
C CYS A 362 1.30 -7.65 -10.28
N GLY A 363 2.15 -8.65 -10.43
CA GLY A 363 3.53 -8.53 -10.90
C GLY A 363 3.75 -7.68 -12.16
N PRO A 364 2.92 -7.78 -13.21
CA PRO A 364 3.04 -6.94 -14.40
C PRO A 364 3.00 -5.44 -14.16
N CYS A 365 2.33 -4.98 -13.07
CA CYS A 365 2.24 -3.57 -12.70
C CYS A 365 3.60 -2.96 -12.33
N ILE A 366 4.52 -3.76 -11.78
CA ILE A 366 5.90 -3.36 -11.49
C ILE A 366 6.89 -3.79 -12.58
N GLY A 367 6.39 -4.21 -13.74
CA GLY A 367 7.19 -4.58 -14.89
C GLY A 367 7.68 -6.04 -14.88
N MET A 368 7.28 -6.89 -13.93
CA MET A 368 7.66 -8.31 -13.93
C MET A 368 7.14 -9.02 -15.18
N GLY A 369 8.04 -9.51 -16.02
CA GLY A 369 7.73 -10.17 -17.29
C GLY A 369 7.08 -9.28 -18.36
N GLN A 370 6.87 -7.99 -18.10
CA GLN A 370 6.14 -7.04 -18.94
C GLN A 370 6.82 -5.66 -19.00
N SER A 371 8.13 -5.63 -19.17
CA SER A 371 8.85 -4.38 -19.43
C SER A 371 8.67 -3.96 -20.90
N PRO A 372 8.47 -2.66 -21.18
CA PRO A 372 8.58 -2.15 -22.54
C PRO A 372 10.04 -2.17 -22.99
N ASN A 373 10.26 -2.13 -24.31
CA ASN A 373 11.60 -1.94 -24.88
C ASN A 373 12.17 -0.54 -24.52
N SER A 374 13.47 -0.35 -24.69
CA SER A 374 14.12 0.95 -24.49
C SER A 374 13.47 2.00 -25.38
N LYS A 375 13.11 3.16 -24.79
CA LYS A 375 12.36 4.26 -25.44
C LYS A 375 10.96 3.85 -25.96
N GLY A 376 10.49 2.64 -25.66
CA GLY A 376 9.21 2.14 -26.13
C GLY A 376 8.03 2.86 -25.49
N ILE A 377 6.92 2.96 -26.23
CA ILE A 377 5.65 3.50 -25.74
C ILE A 377 4.74 2.37 -25.31
N SER A 378 4.35 2.34 -24.04
CA SER A 378 3.45 1.34 -23.47
C SER A 378 2.15 1.99 -22.99
N LEU A 379 1.00 1.49 -23.43
CA LEU A 379 -0.31 1.84 -22.88
C LEU A 379 -0.69 0.83 -21.81
N ARG A 380 -1.07 1.31 -20.62
CA ARG A 380 -1.42 0.45 -19.51
C ARG A 380 -2.72 0.89 -18.84
N THR A 381 -3.54 -0.07 -18.46
CA THR A 381 -4.74 0.19 -17.66
C THR A 381 -4.42 0.22 -16.16
N PHE A 382 -3.15 0.23 -15.80
CA PHE A 382 -2.63 0.20 -14.44
C PHE A 382 -2.78 1.56 -13.76
N ASN A 383 -2.23 1.70 -12.55
CA ASN A 383 -2.41 2.90 -11.72
C ASN A 383 -1.19 3.81 -11.64
N ARG A 384 0.00 3.33 -12.00
CA ARG A 384 1.28 4.07 -11.89
C ARG A 384 2.10 4.04 -13.15
N ASN A 385 2.69 5.18 -13.48
CA ASN A 385 3.56 5.36 -14.64
C ASN A 385 4.82 6.18 -14.33
N PHE A 386 5.31 6.09 -13.08
CA PHE A 386 6.53 6.80 -12.69
C PHE A 386 7.73 6.38 -13.54
N GLU A 387 8.68 7.30 -13.71
CA GLU A 387 9.92 7.08 -14.45
C GLU A 387 10.67 5.83 -13.95
N GLY A 388 11.07 4.96 -14.86
CA GLY A 388 11.81 3.74 -14.53
C GLY A 388 11.01 2.66 -13.77
N ARG A 389 9.71 2.84 -13.52
CA ARG A 389 8.90 1.82 -12.81
C ARG A 389 8.82 0.50 -13.57
N SER A 390 8.76 0.57 -14.90
CA SER A 390 8.74 -0.59 -15.77
C SER A 390 9.64 -0.32 -16.96
N GLY A 391 10.68 -1.13 -17.17
CA GLY A 391 11.65 -0.94 -18.25
C GLY A 391 12.68 0.13 -17.94
N THR A 392 13.16 0.80 -18.99
CA THR A 392 14.15 1.88 -18.90
C THR A 392 13.51 3.21 -18.48
N ALA A 393 14.30 4.13 -17.93
CA ALA A 393 13.82 5.45 -17.52
C ALA A 393 13.24 6.27 -18.68
N ASP A 394 13.71 6.04 -19.91
CA ASP A 394 13.27 6.71 -21.14
C ASP A 394 12.06 6.04 -21.83
N ALA A 395 11.49 4.98 -21.24
CA ALA A 395 10.26 4.34 -21.74
C ALA A 395 9.03 5.18 -21.36
N GLY A 396 8.17 5.45 -22.35
CA GLY A 396 6.95 6.25 -22.18
C GLY A 396 5.75 5.40 -21.75
N ILE A 397 5.39 5.44 -20.46
CA ILE A 397 4.22 4.74 -19.94
C ILE A 397 3.02 5.68 -19.85
N TYR A 398 1.95 5.35 -20.56
CA TYR A 398 0.66 6.05 -20.53
C TYR A 398 -0.35 5.22 -19.73
N LEU A 399 -1.16 5.89 -18.90
CA LEU A 399 -2.29 5.24 -18.22
C LEU A 399 -3.57 5.59 -18.96
N VAL A 400 -4.30 4.57 -19.41
CA VAL A 400 -5.51 4.70 -20.23
C VAL A 400 -6.60 3.74 -19.76
N SER A 401 -7.85 3.94 -20.24
CA SER A 401 -8.94 3.00 -20.02
C SER A 401 -8.73 1.68 -20.78
N PRO A 402 -9.39 0.58 -20.35
CA PRO A 402 -9.37 -0.69 -21.07
C PRO A 402 -9.80 -0.55 -22.54
N GLU A 403 -10.81 0.27 -22.79
CA GLU A 403 -11.35 0.52 -24.13
C GLU A 403 -10.31 1.25 -25.00
N THR A 404 -9.68 2.31 -24.49
CA THR A 404 -8.59 3.02 -25.19
C THR A 404 -7.42 2.08 -25.49
N ALA A 405 -7.06 1.24 -24.51
CA ALA A 405 -5.97 0.27 -24.66
C ALA A 405 -6.26 -0.77 -25.74
N ALA A 406 -7.48 -1.35 -25.74
CA ALA A 406 -7.88 -2.38 -26.70
C ALA A 406 -7.98 -1.85 -28.14
N VAL A 407 -8.61 -0.68 -28.34
CA VAL A 407 -8.70 -0.05 -29.67
C VAL A 407 -7.31 0.31 -30.17
N SER A 408 -6.46 0.86 -29.32
CA SER A 408 -5.08 1.20 -29.69
C SER A 408 -4.23 -0.02 -30.01
N ALA A 409 -4.49 -1.17 -29.39
CA ALA A 409 -3.79 -2.42 -29.71
C ALA A 409 -4.10 -2.90 -31.15
N ILE A 410 -5.33 -2.67 -31.62
CA ILE A 410 -5.75 -3.01 -33.00
C ILE A 410 -5.12 -2.05 -34.01
N THR A 411 -5.12 -0.75 -33.70
CA THR A 411 -4.67 0.28 -34.67
C THR A 411 -3.14 0.49 -34.68
N GLY A 412 -2.42 0.03 -33.65
CA GLY A 412 -0.96 0.22 -33.51
C GLY A 412 -0.52 1.62 -33.06
N VAL A 413 -1.49 2.50 -32.80
CA VAL A 413 -1.28 3.88 -32.33
C VAL A 413 -2.25 4.22 -31.19
N LEU A 414 -1.91 5.19 -30.35
CA LEU A 414 -2.87 5.71 -29.38
C LEU A 414 -4.10 6.24 -30.12
N THR A 415 -5.26 5.67 -29.87
CA THR A 415 -6.51 5.95 -30.58
C THR A 415 -7.64 6.25 -29.61
N ASP A 416 -8.42 7.26 -29.91
CA ASP A 416 -9.64 7.57 -29.16
C ASP A 416 -10.64 6.40 -29.34
N PRO A 417 -11.08 5.75 -28.25
CA PRO A 417 -11.93 4.56 -28.37
C PRO A 417 -13.28 4.84 -29.03
N ARG A 418 -13.72 6.10 -29.08
CA ARG A 418 -14.93 6.52 -29.79
C ARG A 418 -14.84 6.31 -31.33
N GLU A 419 -13.60 6.19 -31.86
CA GLU A 419 -13.39 5.83 -33.29
C GLU A 419 -13.79 4.38 -33.59
N ASN A 420 -14.03 3.53 -32.54
CA ASN A 420 -14.44 2.13 -32.76
C ASN A 420 -15.89 1.97 -33.27
N GLY A 421 -16.69 3.04 -33.26
CA GLY A 421 -18.06 3.06 -33.82
C GLY A 421 -19.13 2.82 -32.74
N GLU A 422 -19.98 1.79 -32.95
CA GLU A 422 -21.15 1.56 -32.10
C GLU A 422 -20.80 1.26 -30.64
N PRO A 423 -21.65 1.71 -29.68
CA PRO A 423 -21.47 1.43 -28.27
C PRO A 423 -21.44 -0.07 -27.97
N LEU A 424 -20.60 -0.47 -27.02
CA LEU A 424 -20.49 -1.86 -26.57
C LEU A 424 -21.74 -2.26 -25.78
N HIS A 425 -22.31 -3.40 -26.09
CA HIS A 425 -23.39 -4.03 -25.33
C HIS A 425 -22.83 -5.21 -24.53
N ILE A 426 -22.54 -4.99 -23.26
CA ILE A 426 -22.00 -6.02 -22.36
C ILE A 426 -23.12 -6.56 -21.48
N LEU A 427 -23.37 -7.85 -21.57
CA LEU A 427 -24.30 -8.55 -20.70
C LEU A 427 -23.52 -9.12 -19.50
N MET A 428 -23.76 -8.55 -18.33
CA MET A 428 -23.23 -9.10 -17.08
C MET A 428 -24.13 -10.26 -16.61
N PRO A 429 -23.54 -11.32 -16.06
CA PRO A 429 -24.33 -12.43 -15.53
C PRO A 429 -25.05 -12.03 -14.23
N ASP A 430 -26.25 -12.58 -14.01
CA ASP A 430 -27.01 -12.39 -12.77
C ASP A 430 -26.30 -13.03 -11.55
N ARG A 431 -25.44 -14.03 -11.78
CA ARG A 431 -24.67 -14.70 -10.76
C ARG A 431 -23.25 -15.00 -11.24
N PHE A 432 -22.31 -14.77 -10.36
CA PHE A 432 -20.91 -15.16 -10.58
C PHE A 432 -20.68 -16.62 -10.22
N ILE A 433 -19.74 -17.27 -10.87
CA ILE A 433 -19.33 -18.63 -10.56
C ILE A 433 -18.37 -18.60 -9.37
N VAL A 434 -18.88 -18.96 -8.22
CA VAL A 434 -18.11 -18.99 -6.97
C VAL A 434 -17.44 -20.34 -6.78
N ASN A 435 -16.11 -20.33 -6.63
CA ASN A 435 -15.34 -21.53 -6.30
C ASN A 435 -14.14 -21.17 -5.43
N ASP A 436 -14.27 -21.39 -4.13
CA ASP A 436 -13.29 -20.99 -3.11
C ASP A 436 -12.21 -22.08 -2.84
N ASN A 437 -12.03 -23.05 -3.73
CA ASN A 437 -11.09 -24.17 -3.55
C ASN A 437 -9.61 -23.75 -3.47
N MET A 438 -9.28 -22.50 -3.77
CA MET A 438 -7.94 -21.92 -3.63
C MET A 438 -7.81 -20.98 -2.42
N ILE A 439 -8.83 -20.94 -1.56
CA ILE A 439 -8.78 -20.23 -0.29
C ILE A 439 -8.68 -21.28 0.82
N GLU A 440 -7.51 -21.39 1.43
CA GLU A 440 -7.28 -22.32 2.53
C GLU A 440 -7.77 -21.71 3.84
N MET A 441 -8.50 -22.50 4.59
CA MET A 441 -8.95 -22.15 5.94
C MET A 441 -7.81 -22.40 6.94
N PRO A 442 -7.70 -21.56 7.98
CA PRO A 442 -6.73 -21.81 9.05
C PRO A 442 -7.08 -23.08 9.83
N ALA A 443 -6.09 -23.62 10.52
CA ALA A 443 -6.31 -24.70 11.47
C ALA A 443 -7.26 -24.24 12.60
N SER A 444 -7.99 -25.18 13.21
CA SER A 444 -8.76 -24.93 14.43
C SER A 444 -7.82 -24.44 15.56
N GLU A 445 -8.37 -23.87 16.62
CA GLU A 445 -7.55 -23.47 17.78
C GLU A 445 -6.83 -24.66 18.42
N GLU A 446 -7.48 -25.82 18.47
CA GLU A 446 -6.96 -27.07 19.04
C GLU A 446 -5.80 -27.66 18.19
N ASP A 447 -5.86 -27.47 16.87
CA ASP A 447 -4.87 -28.01 15.94
C ASP A 447 -3.75 -27.02 15.59
N ALA A 448 -3.93 -25.74 15.92
CA ALA A 448 -2.96 -24.68 15.58
C ALA A 448 -1.55 -24.93 16.12
N ASP A 449 -1.43 -25.48 17.35
CA ASP A 449 -0.14 -25.78 17.94
C ASP A 449 0.59 -26.94 17.24
N LYS A 450 -0.14 -27.81 16.51
CA LYS A 450 0.41 -28.92 15.71
C LYS A 450 0.96 -28.45 14.35
N VAL A 451 0.58 -27.24 13.90
CA VAL A 451 1.06 -26.70 12.63
C VAL A 451 2.48 -26.19 12.77
N GLU A 452 3.38 -26.76 12.00
CA GLU A 452 4.76 -26.29 11.88
C GLU A 452 4.83 -25.07 10.94
N VAL A 453 5.50 -24.00 11.37
CA VAL A 453 5.81 -22.86 10.51
C VAL A 453 7.09 -23.17 9.74
N ILE A 454 7.04 -23.02 8.42
CA ILE A 454 8.14 -23.38 7.52
C ILE A 454 8.94 -22.14 7.15
N TYR A 455 10.10 -21.97 7.77
CA TYR A 455 11.03 -20.89 7.45
C TYR A 455 11.98 -21.35 6.32
N GLY A 456 12.03 -20.54 5.24
CA GLY A 456 13.09 -20.70 4.23
C GLY A 456 14.44 -20.22 4.78
N PRO A 457 15.55 -20.59 4.14
CA PRO A 457 16.90 -20.21 4.60
C PRO A 457 17.11 -18.70 4.66
N ASN A 458 16.38 -17.94 3.86
CA ASN A 458 16.41 -16.47 3.80
C ASN A 458 15.47 -15.76 4.78
N ILE A 459 14.56 -16.48 5.44
CA ILE A 459 13.58 -15.91 6.37
C ILE A 459 14.16 -16.00 7.80
N LYS A 460 14.37 -14.84 8.43
CA LYS A 460 14.97 -14.76 9.77
C LYS A 460 14.02 -14.11 10.75
N PRO A 461 14.04 -14.52 12.03
CA PRO A 461 13.20 -13.90 13.06
C PRO A 461 13.39 -12.39 13.13
N PHE A 462 12.30 -11.69 13.46
CA PHE A 462 12.34 -10.24 13.69
C PHE A 462 13.31 -9.91 14.84
N PRO A 463 14.07 -8.79 14.75
CA PRO A 463 14.99 -8.38 15.82
C PRO A 463 14.25 -8.17 17.14
N LYS A 464 14.79 -8.72 18.22
CA LYS A 464 14.24 -8.49 19.57
C LYS A 464 14.60 -7.10 20.04
N THR A 465 13.64 -6.45 20.69
CA THR A 465 13.80 -5.15 21.31
C THR A 465 13.67 -5.27 22.81
N GLU A 466 14.32 -4.35 23.54
CA GLU A 466 14.31 -4.28 25.00
C GLU A 466 13.71 -2.94 25.43
N LYS A 467 13.14 -2.88 26.64
CA LYS A 467 12.66 -1.63 27.24
C LYS A 467 13.78 -0.60 27.29
N LEU A 468 13.41 0.68 27.19
CA LEU A 468 14.37 1.76 27.33
C LEU A 468 15.08 1.64 28.68
N PRO A 469 16.42 1.54 28.72
CA PRO A 469 17.16 1.48 29.98
C PRO A 469 17.15 2.83 30.70
N GLU A 470 17.49 2.85 32.00
CA GLU A 470 17.60 4.07 32.79
C GLU A 470 18.64 5.04 32.19
N SER A 471 19.72 4.49 31.63
CA SER A 471 20.81 5.25 31.02
C SER A 471 21.32 4.55 29.77
N ILE A 472 21.75 5.32 28.78
CA ILE A 472 22.41 4.81 27.56
C ILE A 472 23.86 5.34 27.59
N GLU A 473 24.81 4.43 27.62
CA GLU A 473 26.23 4.73 27.43
C GLU A 473 26.74 3.95 26.23
N ALA A 474 27.17 4.65 25.19
CA ALA A 474 27.64 4.03 23.96
C ALA A 474 28.54 4.99 23.16
N LYS A 475 29.36 4.46 22.26
CA LYS A 475 30.15 5.26 21.34
C LYS A 475 29.30 5.86 20.21
N ALA A 476 29.69 7.04 19.74
CA ALA A 476 29.28 7.58 18.46
C ALA A 476 29.88 6.73 17.34
N LEU A 477 29.14 5.72 16.85
CA LEU A 477 29.66 4.77 15.87
C LEU A 477 29.65 5.31 14.43
N LEU A 478 28.91 6.39 14.18
CA LEU A 478 28.85 7.03 12.89
C LEU A 478 28.48 8.51 13.06
N LYS A 479 29.20 9.37 12.35
CA LYS A 479 28.82 10.79 12.21
C LYS A 479 28.60 11.10 10.73
N VAL A 480 27.38 11.53 10.35
CA VAL A 480 26.98 11.81 8.99
C VAL A 480 26.42 13.23 8.86
N GLY A 481 26.59 13.84 7.69
CA GLY A 481 26.15 15.20 7.40
C GLY A 481 24.64 15.36 7.25
N ASP A 482 24.26 16.47 6.60
CA ASP A 482 22.86 16.81 6.30
C ASP A 482 22.30 15.94 5.15
N ASP A 483 20.98 15.92 5.02
CA ASP A 483 20.22 15.29 3.94
C ASP A 483 20.50 13.76 3.74
N ILE A 484 20.76 13.06 4.82
CA ILE A 484 20.86 11.60 4.77
C ILE A 484 19.51 11.00 4.40
N THR A 485 19.50 10.24 3.29
CA THR A 485 18.29 9.58 2.80
C THR A 485 18.12 8.18 3.39
N THR A 486 16.90 7.64 3.33
CA THR A 486 16.65 6.24 3.68
C THR A 486 17.44 5.26 2.79
N ASP A 487 17.83 5.66 1.55
CA ASP A 487 18.70 4.87 0.68
C ASP A 487 20.18 4.92 1.12
N HIS A 488 20.63 6.01 1.73
CA HIS A 488 21.96 6.06 2.37
C HIS A 488 22.02 5.13 3.58
N ILE A 489 20.94 5.07 4.37
CA ILE A 489 20.87 4.20 5.57
C ILE A 489 20.77 2.74 5.16
N MET A 490 19.82 2.42 4.27
CA MET A 490 19.58 1.06 3.79
C MET A 490 19.19 1.07 2.31
N PRO A 491 20.11 0.71 1.40
CA PRO A 491 19.84 0.63 -0.03
C PRO A 491 18.67 -0.33 -0.36
N ALA A 492 17.89 -0.02 -1.41
CA ALA A 492 16.74 -0.81 -1.83
C ALA A 492 16.75 -1.15 -3.33
N GLY A 493 17.90 -1.51 -3.87
CA GLY A 493 18.02 -1.96 -5.26
C GLY A 493 17.45 -3.37 -5.48
N ALA A 494 17.20 -3.74 -6.74
CA ALA A 494 16.64 -5.03 -7.14
C ALA A 494 17.43 -6.24 -6.58
N LYS A 495 18.72 -6.09 -6.34
CA LYS A 495 19.58 -7.12 -5.74
C LYS A 495 19.34 -7.35 -4.25
N ILE A 496 18.74 -6.38 -3.55
CA ILE A 496 18.55 -6.39 -2.09
C ILE A 496 17.10 -6.75 -1.74
N LEU A 497 16.16 -6.37 -2.59
CA LEU A 497 14.72 -6.61 -2.38
C LEU A 497 14.33 -8.05 -2.03
N PRO A 498 14.92 -9.11 -2.62
CA PRO A 498 14.61 -10.49 -2.24
C PRO A 498 14.98 -10.87 -0.80
N TYR A 499 15.86 -10.10 -0.16
CA TYR A 499 16.38 -10.36 1.20
C TYR A 499 15.71 -9.53 2.29
N ARG A 500 14.58 -8.86 2.00
CA ARG A 500 13.92 -7.94 2.95
C ARG A 500 13.50 -8.59 4.28
N SER A 501 13.24 -9.89 4.31
CA SER A 501 12.94 -10.67 5.52
C SER A 501 14.19 -11.19 6.25
N ASN A 502 15.38 -10.81 5.79
CA ASN A 502 16.67 -11.25 6.36
C ASN A 502 17.46 -10.04 6.88
N ILE A 503 17.00 -9.46 7.99
CA ILE A 503 17.66 -8.31 8.61
C ILE A 503 19.14 -8.56 8.90
N PRO A 504 19.55 -9.75 9.40
CA PRO A 504 20.98 -10.09 9.55
C PRO A 504 21.80 -9.95 8.25
N TYR A 505 21.26 -10.42 7.12
CA TYR A 505 21.92 -10.26 5.82
C TYR A 505 21.93 -8.80 5.36
N LEU A 506 20.83 -8.09 5.51
CA LEU A 506 20.72 -6.68 5.14
C LEU A 506 21.68 -5.80 5.94
N SER A 507 22.01 -6.18 7.18
CA SER A 507 22.84 -5.38 8.08
C SER A 507 24.24 -5.07 7.50
N GLN A 508 24.76 -5.93 6.63
CA GLN A 508 26.06 -5.71 5.99
C GLN A 508 26.09 -4.54 4.98
N PHE A 509 24.91 -4.07 4.55
CA PHE A 509 24.77 -2.96 3.60
C PHE A 509 24.42 -1.62 4.28
N CYS A 510 24.21 -1.64 5.61
CA CYS A 510 23.80 -0.46 6.37
C CYS A 510 24.85 0.64 6.25
N PHE A 511 24.43 1.82 5.80
CA PHE A 511 25.29 2.97 5.50
C PHE A 511 26.46 2.69 4.52
N GLY A 512 26.43 1.58 3.80
CA GLY A 512 27.52 1.18 2.90
C GLY A 512 27.88 2.21 1.81
N VAL A 513 27.01 3.17 1.54
CA VAL A 513 27.26 4.31 0.65
C VAL A 513 28.06 5.41 1.35
N CYS A 514 27.86 5.59 2.67
CA CYS A 514 28.53 6.60 3.49
C CYS A 514 29.82 6.06 4.11
N ASP A 515 29.75 4.85 4.67
CA ASP A 515 30.82 4.21 5.38
C ASP A 515 30.66 2.66 5.36
N LYS A 516 31.50 1.99 4.62
CA LYS A 516 31.49 0.53 4.45
C LYS A 516 31.88 -0.25 5.71
N GLU A 517 32.59 0.38 6.64
CA GLU A 517 33.07 -0.26 7.87
C GLU A 517 32.07 -0.15 9.03
N PHE A 518 31.03 0.67 8.88
CA PHE A 518 30.03 0.90 9.92
C PHE A 518 29.39 -0.40 10.46
N PRO A 519 28.94 -1.36 9.62
CA PRO A 519 28.38 -2.62 10.15
C PRO A 519 29.34 -3.41 11.01
N ASP A 520 30.61 -3.44 10.65
CA ASP A 520 31.61 -4.21 11.38
C ASP A 520 32.00 -3.50 12.69
N ARG A 521 32.04 -2.15 12.71
CA ARG A 521 32.17 -1.39 13.97
C ARG A 521 31.01 -1.68 14.92
N CYS A 522 29.76 -1.68 14.41
CA CYS A 522 28.59 -2.00 15.23
C CYS A 522 28.67 -3.41 15.84
N LYS A 523 29.05 -4.41 15.05
CA LYS A 523 29.23 -5.80 15.54
C LYS A 523 30.29 -5.90 16.62
N LYS A 524 31.40 -5.15 16.48
CA LYS A 524 32.49 -5.13 17.45
C LYS A 524 32.08 -4.47 18.79
N GLU A 525 31.39 -3.35 18.72
CA GLU A 525 31.01 -2.57 19.91
C GLU A 525 29.70 -3.06 20.57
N GLY A 526 28.82 -3.70 19.80
CA GLY A 526 27.55 -4.28 20.26
C GLY A 526 26.44 -3.29 20.55
N LYS A 527 26.77 -2.02 20.84
CA LYS A 527 25.82 -0.92 21.03
C LYS A 527 26.40 0.41 20.54
N GLY A 528 25.56 1.30 20.03
CA GLY A 528 26.03 2.57 19.48
C GLY A 528 24.99 3.67 19.41
N ILE A 529 25.50 4.87 19.13
CA ILE A 529 24.72 6.08 18.86
C ILE A 529 25.14 6.57 17.45
N ILE A 530 24.18 7.06 16.67
CA ILE A 530 24.44 7.71 15.38
C ILE A 530 24.27 9.22 15.57
N ILE A 531 25.22 9.99 15.03
CA ILE A 531 25.17 11.46 14.99
C ILE A 531 24.87 11.88 13.56
N GLY A 532 23.78 12.61 13.35
CA GLY A 532 23.33 13.06 12.02
C GLY A 532 23.17 14.57 11.92
N GLY A 533 23.22 15.07 10.70
CA GLY A 533 22.96 16.47 10.37
C GLY A 533 21.48 16.80 10.30
N ALA A 534 21.13 17.82 9.49
CA ALA A 534 19.76 18.24 9.27
C ALA A 534 19.03 17.29 8.30
N ASN A 535 17.69 17.22 8.42
CA ASN A 535 16.80 16.44 7.53
C ASN A 535 17.19 14.96 7.39
N TYR A 536 17.61 14.35 8.50
CA TYR A 536 18.04 12.94 8.54
C TYR A 536 16.89 11.98 8.26
N GLY A 537 17.10 11.05 7.34
CA GLY A 537 16.13 10.00 6.98
C GLY A 537 15.10 10.44 5.94
N GLN A 538 15.39 11.45 5.12
CA GLN A 538 14.51 11.87 4.04
C GLN A 538 14.32 10.76 2.99
N GLY A 539 13.19 10.79 2.26
CA GLY A 539 12.88 9.85 1.17
C GLY A 539 11.74 8.91 1.47
N SER A 540 11.85 7.66 1.01
CA SER A 540 10.79 6.65 1.12
C SER A 540 10.52 6.21 2.57
N SER A 541 9.28 5.86 2.87
CA SER A 541 8.88 5.31 4.18
C SER A 541 9.36 3.85 4.34
N ARG A 542 10.66 3.67 4.57
CA ARG A 542 11.27 2.32 4.72
C ARG A 542 11.53 2.02 6.18
N GLU A 543 10.79 1.08 6.74
CA GLU A 543 11.03 0.58 8.09
C GLU A 543 12.42 -0.05 8.25
N HIS A 544 12.96 -0.69 7.21
CA HIS A 544 14.32 -1.27 7.22
C HIS A 544 15.41 -0.26 7.56
N ALA A 545 15.20 1.03 7.25
CA ALA A 545 16.14 2.09 7.63
C ALA A 545 16.18 2.35 9.15
N ALA A 546 15.23 1.81 9.92
CA ALA A 546 15.24 1.78 11.38
C ALA A 546 15.57 0.37 11.91
N LEU A 547 15.01 -0.68 11.32
CA LEU A 547 15.19 -2.07 11.77
C LEU A 547 16.63 -2.58 11.63
N VAL A 548 17.32 -2.17 10.57
CA VAL A 548 18.70 -2.60 10.36
C VAL A 548 19.67 -1.95 11.34
N PRO A 549 19.65 -0.63 11.58
CA PRO A 549 20.36 0.00 12.70
C PRO A 549 20.01 -0.60 14.07
N LEU A 550 18.72 -0.89 14.34
CA LEU A 550 18.30 -1.58 15.55
C LEU A 550 19.01 -2.93 15.73
N TYR A 551 19.00 -3.75 14.68
CA TYR A 551 19.69 -5.05 14.68
C TYR A 551 21.20 -4.92 14.94
N LEU A 552 21.81 -3.85 14.43
CA LEU A 552 23.23 -3.52 14.67
C LEU A 552 23.50 -2.92 16.06
N GLY A 553 22.48 -2.80 16.92
CA GLY A 553 22.64 -2.36 18.30
C GLY A 553 22.57 -0.84 18.51
N ILE A 554 22.10 -0.07 17.52
CA ILE A 554 21.91 1.38 17.68
C ILE A 554 20.77 1.62 18.67
N LYS A 555 21.03 2.44 19.71
CA LYS A 555 20.10 2.76 20.80
C LYS A 555 19.47 4.14 20.66
N ALA A 556 20.21 5.08 20.10
CA ALA A 556 19.73 6.43 19.83
C ALA A 556 20.32 6.99 18.54
N VAL A 557 19.57 7.91 17.94
CA VAL A 557 20.04 8.74 16.83
C VAL A 557 19.89 10.19 17.26
N ILE A 558 20.97 10.97 17.23
CA ILE A 558 21.02 12.37 17.65
C ILE A 558 21.32 13.22 16.42
N THR A 559 20.44 14.16 16.09
CA THR A 559 20.53 14.93 14.84
C THR A 559 20.27 16.42 15.04
N LYS A 560 20.56 17.22 14.01
CA LYS A 560 20.07 18.60 13.93
C LYS A 560 18.55 18.63 13.69
N SER A 561 18.04 17.77 12.78
CA SER A 561 16.60 17.55 12.55
C SER A 561 16.32 16.24 11.82
N PHE A 562 15.11 15.70 11.97
CA PHE A 562 14.63 14.47 11.30
C PHE A 562 13.64 14.76 10.18
N ALA A 563 13.64 13.91 9.16
CA ALA A 563 12.49 13.72 8.30
C ALA A 563 11.37 13.01 9.08
N ARG A 564 10.14 13.53 9.01
CA ARG A 564 9.00 13.11 9.85
C ARG A 564 8.74 11.60 9.85
N ILE A 565 8.69 10.99 8.65
CA ILE A 565 8.36 9.56 8.50
C ILE A 565 9.45 8.69 9.14
N HIS A 566 10.72 9.04 8.94
CA HIS A 566 11.82 8.26 9.49
C HIS A 566 11.88 8.35 11.04
N CYS A 567 11.61 9.52 11.59
CA CYS A 567 11.48 9.70 13.04
C CYS A 567 10.41 8.75 13.61
N ALA A 568 9.24 8.65 12.97
CA ALA A 568 8.20 7.70 13.38
C ALA A 568 8.67 6.23 13.29
N ASN A 569 9.43 5.86 12.25
CA ASN A 569 10.00 4.52 12.11
C ASN A 569 11.02 4.20 13.22
N LEU A 570 11.86 5.16 13.61
CA LEU A 570 12.78 5.00 14.74
C LEU A 570 12.03 4.75 16.05
N ILE A 571 10.99 5.54 16.32
CA ILE A 571 10.13 5.38 17.51
C ILE A 571 9.49 3.98 17.51
N ASN A 572 8.90 3.58 16.41
CA ASN A 572 8.25 2.28 16.27
C ASN A 572 9.24 1.11 16.44
N ALA A 573 10.47 1.28 16.02
CA ALA A 573 11.55 0.32 16.20
C ALA A 573 12.16 0.33 17.63
N GLY A 574 11.84 1.33 18.46
CA GLY A 574 12.41 1.47 19.80
C GLY A 574 13.80 2.13 19.83
N ILE A 575 14.19 2.82 18.77
CA ILE A 575 15.40 3.66 18.73
C ILE A 575 15.02 5.08 19.11
N LEU A 576 15.69 5.63 20.12
CA LEU A 576 15.38 6.96 20.65
C LEU A 576 15.85 8.07 19.68
N PRO A 577 14.93 8.88 19.10
CA PRO A 577 15.30 10.02 18.26
C PRO A 577 15.43 11.28 19.10
N LEU A 578 16.58 11.94 19.04
CA LEU A 578 16.89 13.15 19.78
C LEU A 578 17.42 14.24 18.84
N ASN A 579 17.12 15.49 19.12
CA ASN A 579 17.68 16.63 18.40
C ASN A 579 18.57 17.48 19.29
N PHE A 580 19.65 18.00 18.74
CA PHE A 580 20.43 19.05 19.42
C PHE A 580 19.52 20.26 19.69
N LYS A 581 19.55 20.78 20.92
CA LYS A 581 18.87 22.05 21.24
C LYS A 581 19.57 23.21 20.50
N ASN A 582 20.91 23.22 20.54
CA ASN A 582 21.75 24.08 19.73
C ASN A 582 22.37 23.25 18.58
N PRO A 583 22.00 23.51 17.31
CA PRO A 583 22.53 22.75 16.16
C PRO A 583 24.06 22.77 16.02
N ASP A 584 24.75 23.80 16.56
CA ASP A 584 26.21 23.93 16.51
C ASP A 584 26.91 22.89 17.40
N ASP A 585 26.23 22.31 18.36
CA ASP A 585 26.77 21.25 19.23
C ASP A 585 27.09 19.96 18.44
N TYR A 586 26.45 19.77 17.28
CA TYR A 586 26.80 18.70 16.34
C TYR A 586 28.29 18.70 16.00
N ASP A 587 28.90 19.85 15.80
CA ASP A 587 30.30 19.97 15.39
C ASP A 587 31.30 19.58 16.49
N LYS A 588 30.86 19.59 17.76
CA LYS A 588 31.67 19.27 18.95
C LYS A 588 31.74 17.77 19.28
N ILE A 589 30.96 16.94 18.58
CA ILE A 589 30.98 15.49 18.76
C ILE A 589 31.71 14.85 17.58
N SER A 590 32.63 13.95 17.90
CA SER A 590 33.40 13.18 16.90
C SER A 590 32.97 11.72 16.87
N GLU A 591 33.17 11.06 15.72
CA GLU A 591 33.03 9.61 15.64
C GLU A 591 34.05 8.95 16.58
N GLY A 592 33.59 7.97 17.35
CA GLY A 592 34.38 7.29 18.37
C GLY A 592 34.25 7.86 19.78
N ASP A 593 33.68 9.06 19.97
CA ASP A 593 33.44 9.62 21.30
C ASP A 593 32.53 8.71 22.13
N LEU A 594 32.86 8.56 23.41
CA LEU A 594 31.99 7.87 24.37
C LEU A 594 30.94 8.85 24.87
N LEU A 595 29.68 8.52 24.63
CA LEU A 595 28.52 9.36 24.92
C LEU A 595 27.64 8.72 26.00
N SER A 596 27.15 9.52 26.94
CA SER A 596 26.31 9.07 28.04
C SER A 596 25.03 9.91 28.13
N LEU A 597 23.88 9.26 28.07
CA LEU A 597 22.55 9.80 28.36
C LEU A 597 22.14 9.26 29.75
N LYS A 598 22.47 9.99 30.79
CA LYS A 598 22.16 9.61 32.19
C LYS A 598 20.70 9.93 32.50
N ASN A 599 20.00 9.02 33.18
CA ASN A 599 18.59 9.20 33.60
C ASN A 599 17.61 9.46 32.43
N VAL A 600 17.94 9.02 31.21
CA VAL A 600 17.17 9.30 29.99
C VAL A 600 15.70 8.89 30.10
N LYS A 601 15.42 7.79 30.79
CA LYS A 601 14.06 7.31 31.03
C LYS A 601 13.25 8.27 31.91
N ASP A 602 13.83 8.74 33.03
CA ASP A 602 13.19 9.69 33.95
C ASP A 602 12.99 11.06 33.29
N GLU A 603 13.95 11.50 32.47
CA GLU A 603 13.85 12.76 31.72
C GLU A 603 12.69 12.74 30.72
N ILE A 604 12.53 11.62 29.96
CA ILE A 604 11.41 11.45 29.03
C ILE A 604 10.07 11.37 29.77
N LEU A 605 10.01 10.62 30.88
CA LEU A 605 8.79 10.51 31.71
C LEU A 605 8.36 11.85 32.30
N SER A 606 9.33 12.70 32.69
CA SER A 606 9.08 13.99 33.33
C SER A 606 8.99 15.17 32.37
N ASP A 607 8.98 14.95 31.04
CA ASP A 607 9.00 15.99 30.01
C ASP A 607 10.20 16.97 30.15
N LYS A 608 11.33 16.48 30.62
CA LYS A 608 12.55 17.26 30.75
C LYS A 608 13.44 17.08 29.51
N PRO A 609 14.26 18.10 29.16
CA PRO A 609 15.32 17.93 28.19
C PRO A 609 16.25 16.78 28.58
N VAL A 610 16.74 16.04 27.57
CA VAL A 610 17.70 14.95 27.79
C VAL A 610 19.12 15.54 27.81
N MET A 611 19.91 15.20 28.83
CA MET A 611 21.30 15.65 28.93
C MET A 611 22.25 14.61 28.35
N LEU A 612 23.07 15.03 27.36
CA LEU A 612 24.14 14.25 26.78
C LEU A 612 25.48 14.68 27.35
N LEU A 613 26.19 13.76 27.97
CA LEU A 613 27.58 13.97 28.38
C LEU A 613 28.50 13.27 27.37
N ASN A 614 29.42 14.01 26.76
CA ASN A 614 30.54 13.45 26.03
C ASN A 614 31.65 13.10 27.04
N GLU A 615 31.73 11.84 27.45
CA GLU A 615 32.70 11.35 28.41
C GLU A 615 34.15 11.48 27.91
N THR A 616 34.36 11.60 26.60
CA THR A 616 35.67 11.75 25.98
C THR A 616 36.21 13.18 26.16
N THR A 617 35.35 14.20 26.00
CA THR A 617 35.73 15.62 26.08
C THR A 617 35.36 16.26 27.40
N GLY A 618 34.42 15.68 28.17
CA GLY A 618 33.86 16.24 29.39
C GLY A 618 32.80 17.33 29.14
N GLU A 619 32.37 17.56 27.90
CA GLU A 619 31.36 18.55 27.57
C GLU A 619 29.94 17.99 27.71
N GLU A 620 29.01 18.83 28.15
CA GLU A 620 27.58 18.49 28.26
C GLU A 620 26.75 19.25 27.24
N PHE A 621 25.75 18.57 26.65
CA PHE A 621 24.84 19.12 25.65
C PHE A 621 23.40 18.88 26.02
N GLU A 622 22.55 19.86 25.84
CA GLU A 622 21.11 19.71 25.99
C GLU A 622 20.46 19.24 24.69
N LEU A 623 19.72 18.12 24.78
CA LEU A 623 18.97 17.56 23.69
C LEU A 623 17.47 17.77 23.90
N LYS A 624 16.73 17.87 22.80
CA LYS A 624 15.27 17.97 22.78
C LYS A 624 14.66 16.81 22.00
N TYR A 625 13.41 16.53 22.25
CA TYR A 625 12.59 15.57 21.51
C TYR A 625 11.19 16.13 21.33
N ASP A 626 10.50 15.64 20.30
CA ASP A 626 9.08 15.96 20.03
C ASP A 626 8.32 14.63 19.97
N LEU A 627 7.89 14.16 21.15
CA LEU A 627 7.20 12.88 21.32
C LEU A 627 5.84 13.13 21.99
N SER A 628 4.77 12.65 21.35
CA SER A 628 3.46 12.56 22.00
C SER A 628 3.50 11.58 23.19
N THR A 629 2.51 11.66 24.09
CA THR A 629 2.43 10.74 25.24
C THR A 629 2.52 9.28 24.78
N ARG A 630 1.76 8.90 23.74
CA ARG A 630 1.80 7.53 23.18
C ARG A 630 3.18 7.17 22.62
N GLN A 631 3.86 8.09 21.97
CA GLN A 631 5.20 7.83 21.42
C GLN A 631 6.24 7.64 22.52
N LYS A 632 6.09 8.32 23.65
CA LYS A 632 6.91 8.06 24.84
C LYS A 632 6.69 6.66 25.38
N ASP A 633 5.42 6.24 25.51
CA ASP A 633 5.07 4.88 25.95
C ASP A 633 5.66 3.81 25.02
N ILE A 634 5.63 4.04 23.71
CA ILE A 634 6.24 3.15 22.70
C ILE A 634 7.75 3.05 22.90
N ILE A 635 8.46 4.17 23.05
CA ILE A 635 9.91 4.20 23.29
C ILE A 635 10.25 3.51 24.62
N LEU A 636 9.50 3.79 25.67
CA LEU A 636 9.70 3.18 26.99
C LEU A 636 9.52 1.66 26.97
N ALA A 637 8.55 1.17 26.19
CA ALA A 637 8.33 -0.27 25.98
C ALA A 637 9.42 -0.94 25.11
N GLY A 638 10.25 -0.14 24.43
CA GLY A 638 11.26 -0.64 23.48
C GLY A 638 10.72 -0.88 22.09
N GLY A 639 9.68 -0.13 21.69
CA GLY A 639 9.08 -0.17 20.36
C GLY A 639 7.61 -0.57 20.33
N LEU A 640 6.99 -0.36 19.17
CA LEU A 640 5.54 -0.50 19.00
C LEU A 640 5.04 -1.93 19.25
N LEU A 641 5.78 -2.97 18.85
CA LEU A 641 5.37 -4.36 19.06
C LEU A 641 5.31 -4.73 20.55
N ASN A 642 6.31 -4.30 21.34
CA ASN A 642 6.30 -4.51 22.79
C ASN A 642 5.18 -3.72 23.46
N TYR A 643 5.02 -2.44 23.09
CA TYR A 643 3.94 -1.59 23.58
C TYR A 643 2.57 -2.22 23.30
N THR A 644 2.34 -2.70 22.07
CA THR A 644 1.09 -3.38 21.71
C THR A 644 0.87 -4.63 22.56
N ARG A 645 1.89 -5.47 22.69
CA ARG A 645 1.79 -6.69 23.51
C ARG A 645 1.45 -6.39 24.97
N GLU A 646 2.00 -5.33 25.54
CA GLU A 646 1.77 -4.94 26.95
C GLU A 646 0.43 -4.25 27.17
N SER A 647 -0.16 -3.69 26.10
CA SER A 647 -1.47 -3.02 26.11
C SER A 647 -2.65 -3.97 25.89
N LEU A 648 -2.42 -5.21 25.46
CA LEU A 648 -3.41 -6.25 25.17
C LEU A 648 -3.62 -7.21 26.32
#